data_af095970a3568abd16d22cd09a09b3c7
#
_entry.id   af095970a3568abd16d22cd09a09b3c7
#
_cell.length_a   1.000
_cell.length_b   1.000
_cell.length_c   1.000
_cell.angle_alpha   90.00
_cell.angle_beta   90.00
_cell.angle_gamma   90.00
#
_symmetry.space_group_name_H-M   'P 1'
#
loop_
_entity.id
_entity.type
_entity.pdbx_description
1 polymer ?
#
loop_
_entity_poly.entity_id
_entity_poly.type
_entity_poly.pdbx_seq_one_letter_code
_entity_poly.pdbx_strand_id
1 'polypeptide(L)'
;MREYSSRPIKQMNAAWLVGQYNVRMTTITPAEVRFEGGVLRAPAFDDVYHSADGGIAQSTNVFLSGNALPERWLNQLSFQILETGFGIGLNFLVAWNAWRNTVHNPDARLHFVSLEKFPLNHADLTQVLAPYTTLSPLSEALLVAWPPLVAGFHQLKFEEGRVTLTLILGDIQETLPQLTMAADAIFLDGFSPEKNPQMWDDWVIRHLARQTMYRGTLATWCVAGAVRRCLEAHGFTVQRRPGFGRKRERLEGRFDRIPEDAFRRMVTTSRNPVLARIYHQPVAPRRAMIIGAGVAGCLMAERLAQQGWQIDLFDRHAGPAEEASGNPAGILRPVLSRDDNLASRLGRAAFFQTLQTLQRLQARTGTIRHKQSGVLVLAQDETQAALQRNVIGHHGYPQDYVRFLEPDEAQTLSGIAVNWGCWYFPQGGWLDPGSLCAAALSAGAARIQSHWQTPVARIEKTGSWRVLDARGQCLAEAPILILALGAHAENLPQTAELTITLFRGQITQIAHDPFPPQTPVLCQDGYVIPGLESGLCIGATYDNDLEAEPRHASTLENMERLKRLVPDWAPDLLPTMDRVGFRSVCRDRMPLVGALSPEDGLYSVMGMGSRGLIWSSMAAELIAAELAGTPLPLEKDLIRAISPGRFSDSGVRPHADASSA
;
A
#
# COMPACT_ATOMS: atom_id res chain seq x y z
N MET A 1 11.48 -46.41 -17.91
CA MET A 1 12.34 -45.54 -18.71
C MET A 1 11.50 -44.92 -19.81
N ARG A 2 11.00 -43.73 -19.64
CA ARG A 2 10.51 -42.85 -20.70
C ARG A 2 11.09 -41.47 -20.38
N GLU A 3 11.93 -41.02 -21.30
CA GLU A 3 12.61 -39.74 -21.28
C GLU A 3 11.60 -38.59 -21.27
N TYR A 4 11.60 -37.80 -20.19
CA TYR A 4 10.99 -36.48 -20.21
C TYR A 4 12.03 -35.49 -20.71
N SER A 5 11.93 -35.09 -21.96
CA SER A 5 12.73 -34.05 -22.58
C SER A 5 12.55 -32.73 -21.85
N SER A 6 13.65 -32.20 -21.34
CA SER A 6 13.82 -30.85 -20.84
C SER A 6 13.54 -29.83 -21.94
N ARG A 7 12.34 -29.27 -21.98
CA ARG A 7 12.09 -28.03 -22.72
C ARG A 7 12.33 -26.83 -21.79
N PRO A 8 13.12 -25.86 -22.21
CA PRO A 8 13.30 -24.64 -21.43
C PRO A 8 11.96 -23.90 -21.32
N ILE A 9 11.62 -23.42 -20.11
CA ILE A 9 10.44 -22.60 -19.84
C ILE A 9 10.68 -21.21 -20.46
N LYS A 10 10.56 -21.15 -21.80
CA LYS A 10 10.38 -19.90 -22.53
C LYS A 10 8.91 -19.53 -22.47
N GLN A 11 8.62 -18.36 -21.87
CA GLN A 11 7.41 -17.57 -22.09
C GLN A 11 6.09 -18.35 -22.02
N MET A 12 5.61 -18.64 -20.82
CA MET A 12 4.17 -18.79 -20.65
C MET A 12 3.56 -17.38 -20.59
N ASN A 13 2.98 -17.00 -21.71
CA ASN A 13 2.20 -15.78 -21.87
C ASN A 13 1.18 -15.62 -20.74
N ALA A 14 1.09 -14.40 -20.23
CA ALA A 14 0.10 -13.90 -19.26
C ALA A 14 -1.35 -13.86 -19.83
N ALA A 15 -1.75 -14.84 -20.63
CA ALA A 15 -3.02 -14.86 -21.37
C ALA A 15 -4.17 -15.57 -20.64
N TRP A 16 -4.03 -15.96 -19.36
CA TRP A 16 -5.02 -16.81 -18.68
C TRP A 16 -5.76 -16.16 -17.52
N LEU A 17 -5.86 -14.83 -17.47
CA LEU A 17 -6.78 -14.16 -16.54
C LEU A 17 -7.44 -12.93 -17.21
N VAL A 18 -8.03 -13.13 -18.39
CA VAL A 18 -8.96 -12.17 -18.98
C VAL A 18 -10.38 -12.59 -18.60
N GLY A 19 -10.74 -12.32 -17.35
CA GLY A 19 -12.10 -12.32 -16.85
C GLY A 19 -12.47 -10.92 -16.40
N GLN A 20 -13.02 -10.08 -17.29
CA GLN A 20 -13.91 -8.94 -17.05
C GLN A 20 -13.62 -8.01 -15.85
N TYR A 21 -12.43 -7.40 -15.77
CA TYR A 21 -12.25 -6.15 -15.02
C TYR A 21 -11.33 -5.23 -15.82
N ASN A 22 -11.85 -4.66 -16.92
CA ASN A 22 -11.21 -3.51 -17.56
C ASN A 22 -11.47 -2.26 -16.70
N VAL A 23 -10.74 -2.11 -15.61
CA VAL A 23 -10.57 -0.78 -15.02
C VAL A 23 -9.59 -0.06 -15.93
N ARG A 24 -10.09 0.83 -16.77
CA ARG A 24 -9.25 1.74 -17.56
C ARG A 24 -8.54 2.64 -16.54
N MET A 25 -7.24 2.41 -16.35
CA MET A 25 -6.41 3.37 -15.63
C MET A 25 -6.38 4.65 -16.44
N THR A 26 -6.97 5.70 -15.91
CA THR A 26 -6.86 7.04 -16.49
C THR A 26 -5.49 7.61 -16.18
N THR A 27 -4.80 8.12 -17.19
CA THR A 27 -3.62 8.94 -16.99
C THR A 27 -3.97 10.12 -16.09
N ILE A 28 -3.21 10.36 -15.02
CA ILE A 28 -3.40 11.53 -14.17
C ILE A 28 -2.88 12.76 -14.90
N THR A 29 -3.78 13.68 -15.19
CA THR A 29 -3.45 14.97 -15.77
C THR A 29 -3.47 16.02 -14.66
N PRO A 30 -2.35 16.71 -14.39
CA PRO A 30 -2.33 17.80 -13.42
C PRO A 30 -3.30 18.93 -13.81
N ALA A 31 -3.91 19.55 -12.81
CA ALA A 31 -4.77 20.70 -13.03
C ALA A 31 -3.97 21.90 -13.55
N GLU A 32 -4.52 22.58 -14.56
CA GLU A 32 -4.09 23.95 -14.90
C GLU A 32 -4.76 24.94 -13.94
N VAL A 33 -3.96 25.85 -13.39
CA VAL A 33 -4.46 26.90 -12.49
C VAL A 33 -4.03 28.28 -12.95
N ARG A 34 -4.87 29.28 -12.69
CA ARG A 34 -4.58 30.69 -12.96
C ARG A 34 -4.98 31.57 -11.79
N PHE A 35 -4.15 32.58 -11.50
CA PHE A 35 -4.48 33.61 -10.54
C PHE A 35 -5.09 34.80 -11.26
N GLU A 36 -6.35 35.08 -10.99
CA GLU A 36 -7.07 36.24 -11.57
C GLU A 36 -7.69 37.07 -10.43
N GLY A 37 -7.25 38.34 -10.30
CA GLY A 37 -7.74 39.21 -9.25
C GLY A 37 -7.51 38.70 -7.81
N GLY A 38 -6.45 37.92 -7.59
CA GLY A 38 -6.15 37.32 -6.27
C GLY A 38 -6.96 36.05 -5.96
N VAL A 39 -7.76 35.55 -6.90
CA VAL A 39 -8.55 34.32 -6.76
C VAL A 39 -7.98 33.23 -7.65
N LEU A 40 -7.83 32.03 -7.11
CA LEU A 40 -7.38 30.84 -7.84
C LEU A 40 -8.54 30.25 -8.66
N ARG A 41 -8.35 30.13 -9.97
CA ARG A 41 -9.33 29.59 -10.92
C ARG A 41 -8.84 28.31 -11.57
N ALA A 42 -9.78 27.44 -11.91
CA ALA A 42 -9.60 26.28 -12.75
C ALA A 42 -10.16 26.60 -14.16
N PRO A 43 -9.33 26.90 -15.17
CA PRO A 43 -9.80 27.26 -16.52
C PRO A 43 -10.64 26.15 -17.16
N ALA A 44 -10.27 24.88 -16.93
CA ALA A 44 -10.99 23.73 -17.48
C ALA A 44 -12.45 23.64 -17.04
N PHE A 45 -12.79 24.19 -15.86
CA PHE A 45 -14.14 24.21 -15.30
C PHE A 45 -14.74 25.61 -15.28
N ASP A 46 -14.00 26.64 -15.67
CA ASP A 46 -14.37 28.06 -15.54
C ASP A 46 -14.93 28.37 -14.13
N ASP A 47 -14.32 27.81 -13.08
CA ASP A 47 -14.75 27.93 -11.70
C ASP A 47 -13.57 28.30 -10.77
N VAL A 48 -13.87 28.59 -9.52
CA VAL A 48 -12.89 28.98 -8.50
C VAL A 48 -12.71 27.87 -7.46
N TYR A 49 -11.48 27.71 -6.96
CA TYR A 49 -11.20 26.73 -5.91
C TYR A 49 -11.80 27.12 -4.56
N HIS A 50 -11.95 28.40 -4.26
CA HIS A 50 -12.57 28.90 -3.03
C HIS A 50 -13.13 30.31 -3.24
N SER A 51 -14.01 30.73 -2.32
CA SER A 51 -14.57 32.07 -2.33
C SER A 51 -13.52 33.17 -2.14
N ALA A 52 -13.71 34.31 -2.79
CA ALA A 52 -12.92 35.52 -2.56
C ALA A 52 -13.01 36.02 -1.10
N ASP A 53 -14.02 35.60 -0.33
CA ASP A 53 -14.21 35.97 1.08
C ASP A 53 -13.26 35.21 2.05
N GLY A 54 -12.34 34.38 1.52
CA GLY A 54 -11.29 33.68 2.25
C GLY A 54 -11.52 32.15 2.36
N GLY A 55 -10.55 31.38 1.83
CA GLY A 55 -10.65 29.93 1.78
C GLY A 55 -10.68 29.24 3.14
N ILE A 56 -9.83 29.65 4.10
CA ILE A 56 -9.82 29.08 5.47
C ILE A 56 -11.17 29.31 6.16
N ALA A 57 -11.70 30.53 6.07
CA ALA A 57 -12.99 30.86 6.72
C ALA A 57 -14.15 30.11 6.06
N GLN A 58 -14.13 29.94 4.73
CA GLN A 58 -15.09 29.08 4.01
C GLN A 58 -15.01 27.63 4.47
N SER A 59 -13.81 27.03 4.49
CA SER A 59 -13.61 25.66 4.94
C SER A 59 -14.08 25.45 6.37
N THR A 60 -13.72 26.36 7.29
CA THR A 60 -14.15 26.31 8.69
C THR A 60 -15.67 26.41 8.82
N ASN A 61 -16.30 27.37 8.14
CA ASN A 61 -17.73 27.59 8.28
C ASN A 61 -18.55 26.49 7.59
N VAL A 62 -18.25 26.18 6.31
CA VAL A 62 -19.05 25.23 5.54
C VAL A 62 -18.81 23.80 6.00
N PHE A 63 -17.55 23.37 6.09
CA PHE A 63 -17.24 21.95 6.27
C PHE A 63 -17.02 21.56 7.72
N LEU A 64 -16.23 22.29 8.51
CA LEU A 64 -16.07 21.96 9.92
C LEU A 64 -17.36 22.21 10.69
N SER A 65 -17.83 23.46 10.73
CA SER A 65 -19.05 23.80 11.49
C SER A 65 -20.28 23.08 10.96
N GLY A 66 -20.40 22.90 9.62
CA GLY A 66 -21.49 22.17 9.01
C GLY A 66 -21.55 20.68 9.37
N ASN A 67 -20.43 20.10 9.81
CA ASN A 67 -20.33 18.74 10.35
C ASN A 67 -20.25 18.72 11.89
N ALA A 68 -20.51 19.85 12.57
CA ALA A 68 -20.40 20.02 14.02
C ALA A 68 -19.02 19.59 14.55
N LEU A 69 -17.96 20.02 13.88
CA LEU A 69 -16.56 19.83 14.30
C LEU A 69 -16.03 21.14 14.88
N PRO A 70 -15.27 21.09 15.97
CA PRO A 70 -14.57 19.94 16.55
C PRO A 70 -15.38 19.08 17.55
N GLU A 71 -16.55 19.49 17.99
CA GLU A 71 -17.27 18.89 19.13
C GLU A 71 -17.46 17.37 18.98
N ARG A 72 -17.75 16.89 17.76
CA ARG A 72 -18.04 15.46 17.49
C ARG A 72 -16.82 14.56 17.61
N TRP A 73 -15.60 15.06 17.46
CA TRP A 73 -14.40 14.22 17.51
C TRP A 73 -13.64 14.26 18.84
N LEU A 74 -13.98 15.18 19.77
CA LEU A 74 -13.21 15.42 21.01
C LEU A 74 -12.96 14.15 21.85
N ASN A 75 -13.93 13.23 21.87
CA ASN A 75 -13.87 12.01 22.67
C ASN A 75 -13.76 10.73 21.81
N GLN A 76 -13.39 10.87 20.53
CA GLN A 76 -13.26 9.73 19.63
C GLN A 76 -11.79 9.28 19.54
N LEU A 77 -11.58 7.94 19.56
CA LEU A 77 -10.26 7.36 19.30
C LEU A 77 -9.93 7.30 17.80
N SER A 78 -10.94 7.35 16.95
CA SER A 78 -10.79 7.40 15.51
C SER A 78 -11.90 8.24 14.91
N PHE A 79 -11.59 9.13 13.99
CA PHE A 79 -12.55 9.91 13.25
C PHE A 79 -12.23 9.91 11.76
N GLN A 80 -13.22 9.60 10.92
CA GLN A 80 -13.03 9.40 9.49
C GLN A 80 -13.80 10.45 8.70
N ILE A 81 -13.09 11.23 7.89
CA ILE A 81 -13.66 12.24 6.99
C ILE A 81 -13.51 11.76 5.55
N LEU A 82 -14.58 11.87 4.76
CA LEU A 82 -14.57 11.63 3.31
C LEU A 82 -14.83 12.94 2.57
N GLU A 83 -13.95 13.30 1.65
CA GLU A 83 -14.06 14.48 0.80
C GLU A 83 -14.13 14.10 -0.68
N THR A 84 -14.90 14.82 -1.48
CA THR A 84 -15.11 14.55 -2.91
C THR A 84 -14.37 15.48 -3.86
N GLY A 85 -13.37 16.17 -3.42
CA GLY A 85 -12.54 17.05 -4.26
C GLY A 85 -11.45 17.67 -3.41
N PHE A 86 -10.22 17.18 -3.56
CA PHE A 86 -9.09 17.67 -2.76
C PHE A 86 -8.70 19.11 -3.10
N GLY A 87 -8.76 19.45 -4.41
CA GLY A 87 -8.38 20.75 -4.92
C GLY A 87 -6.97 21.15 -4.47
N ILE A 88 -6.86 22.22 -3.68
CA ILE A 88 -5.60 22.67 -3.09
C ILE A 88 -5.30 22.09 -1.72
N GLY A 89 -6.13 21.18 -1.21
CA GLY A 89 -5.97 20.54 0.10
C GLY A 89 -6.34 21.41 1.30
N LEU A 90 -7.03 22.53 1.07
CA LEU A 90 -7.30 23.50 2.14
C LEU A 90 -8.24 22.92 3.21
N ASN A 91 -9.27 22.18 2.83
CA ASN A 91 -10.18 21.52 3.76
C ASN A 91 -9.44 20.52 4.67
N PHE A 92 -8.51 19.75 4.09
CA PHE A 92 -7.65 18.86 4.86
C PHE A 92 -6.77 19.62 5.86
N LEU A 93 -6.07 20.66 5.40
CA LEU A 93 -5.19 21.46 6.27
C LEU A 93 -5.95 22.14 7.42
N VAL A 94 -7.15 22.66 7.14
CA VAL A 94 -8.03 23.27 8.16
C VAL A 94 -8.54 22.21 9.14
N ALA A 95 -8.95 21.04 8.68
CA ALA A 95 -9.37 19.95 9.54
C ALA A 95 -8.21 19.42 10.39
N TRP A 96 -7.03 19.23 9.81
CA TRP A 96 -5.83 18.83 10.54
C TRP A 96 -5.43 19.86 11.61
N ASN A 97 -5.41 21.15 11.28
CA ASN A 97 -5.13 22.21 12.25
C ASN A 97 -6.14 22.22 13.40
N ALA A 98 -7.43 22.07 13.10
CA ALA A 98 -8.48 22.00 14.13
C ALA A 98 -8.31 20.75 15.02
N TRP A 99 -8.09 19.58 14.43
CA TRP A 99 -7.82 18.32 15.15
C TRP A 99 -6.65 18.46 16.12
N ARG A 100 -5.51 18.90 15.62
CA ARG A 100 -4.27 19.09 16.37
C ARG A 100 -4.45 19.99 17.60
N ASN A 101 -5.26 21.06 17.47
CA ASN A 101 -5.50 22.03 18.52
C ASN A 101 -6.58 21.62 19.53
N THR A 102 -7.39 20.60 19.22
CA THR A 102 -8.54 20.23 20.06
C THR A 102 -8.47 18.80 20.60
N VAL A 103 -7.73 17.89 19.96
CA VAL A 103 -7.63 16.49 20.37
C VAL A 103 -6.26 16.20 20.97
N HIS A 104 -6.21 16.09 22.29
CA HIS A 104 -4.96 15.89 23.04
C HIS A 104 -4.66 14.43 23.38
N ASN A 105 -5.62 13.52 23.17
CA ASN A 105 -5.38 12.08 23.36
C ASN A 105 -4.35 11.57 22.34
N PRO A 106 -3.18 11.05 22.77
CA PRO A 106 -2.12 10.59 21.86
C PRO A 106 -2.52 9.35 21.05
N ASP A 107 -3.52 8.60 21.52
CA ASP A 107 -4.03 7.40 20.85
C ASP A 107 -5.13 7.72 19.83
N ALA A 108 -5.62 8.95 19.80
CA ALA A 108 -6.65 9.36 18.84
C ALA A 108 -6.06 9.57 17.44
N ARG A 109 -6.82 9.19 16.43
CA ARG A 109 -6.42 9.19 14.99
C ARG A 109 -7.46 9.90 14.13
N LEU A 110 -7.00 10.81 13.28
CA LEU A 110 -7.79 11.41 12.21
C LEU A 110 -7.44 10.72 10.89
N HIS A 111 -8.45 10.21 10.20
CA HIS A 111 -8.34 9.70 8.85
C HIS A 111 -9.12 10.61 7.91
N PHE A 112 -8.42 11.26 7.01
CA PHE A 112 -8.99 12.10 5.97
C PHE A 112 -8.79 11.42 4.62
N VAL A 113 -9.89 11.06 3.96
CA VAL A 113 -9.87 10.45 2.63
C VAL A 113 -10.40 11.47 1.65
N SER A 114 -9.65 11.77 0.61
CA SER A 114 -10.07 12.70 -0.43
C SER A 114 -9.82 12.14 -1.83
N LEU A 115 -10.81 12.32 -2.71
CA LEU A 115 -10.73 11.94 -4.11
C LEU A 115 -10.37 13.16 -4.96
N GLU A 116 -9.45 12.98 -5.94
CA GLU A 116 -9.04 14.06 -6.83
C GLU A 116 -8.72 13.52 -8.23
N LYS A 117 -9.33 14.09 -9.25
CA LYS A 117 -9.12 13.70 -10.65
C LYS A 117 -7.97 14.48 -11.29
N PHE A 118 -7.83 15.75 -10.93
CA PHE A 118 -6.87 16.69 -11.52
C PHE A 118 -6.00 17.32 -10.42
N PRO A 119 -5.12 16.54 -9.77
CA PRO A 119 -4.28 17.05 -8.68
C PRO A 119 -3.33 18.14 -9.22
N LEU A 120 -2.97 19.08 -8.36
CA LEU A 120 -1.93 20.04 -8.66
C LEU A 120 -0.55 19.37 -8.67
N ASN A 121 0.32 19.79 -9.59
CA ASN A 121 1.73 19.42 -9.48
C ASN A 121 2.36 20.11 -8.26
N HIS A 122 3.52 19.62 -7.84
CA HIS A 122 4.19 20.08 -6.61
C HIS A 122 4.51 21.60 -6.64
N ALA A 123 4.93 22.13 -7.79
CA ALA A 123 5.30 23.55 -7.93
C ALA A 123 4.06 24.46 -7.80
N ASP A 124 2.98 24.11 -8.50
CA ASP A 124 1.72 24.87 -8.42
C ASP A 124 1.12 24.77 -7.01
N LEU A 125 1.13 23.59 -6.39
CA LEU A 125 0.65 23.41 -5.02
C LEU A 125 1.44 24.27 -4.03
N THR A 126 2.77 24.34 -4.18
CA THR A 126 3.63 25.21 -3.38
C THR A 126 3.23 26.67 -3.51
N GLN A 127 3.02 27.15 -4.76
CA GLN A 127 2.65 28.51 -5.02
C GLN A 127 1.27 28.88 -4.46
N VAL A 128 0.28 27.99 -4.62
CA VAL A 128 -1.10 28.26 -4.17
C VAL A 128 -1.25 28.18 -2.65
N LEU A 129 -0.41 27.42 -1.95
CA LEU A 129 -0.43 27.32 -0.48
C LEU A 129 0.36 28.42 0.23
N ALA A 130 1.31 29.06 -0.45
CA ALA A 130 2.16 30.10 0.14
C ALA A 130 1.41 31.27 0.83
N PRO A 131 0.23 31.74 0.36
CA PRO A 131 -0.52 32.80 1.04
C PRO A 131 -1.14 32.40 2.38
N TYR A 132 -1.29 31.10 2.67
CA TYR A 132 -1.95 30.60 3.89
C TYR A 132 -0.95 30.47 5.04
N THR A 133 -0.30 31.56 5.43
CA THR A 133 0.80 31.57 6.42
C THR A 133 0.43 30.98 7.78
N THR A 134 -0.83 31.06 8.20
CA THR A 134 -1.32 30.46 9.45
C THR A 134 -1.31 28.91 9.41
N LEU A 135 -1.22 28.31 8.23
CA LEU A 135 -1.14 26.87 8.02
C LEU A 135 0.25 26.41 7.53
N SER A 136 1.24 27.33 7.42
CA SER A 136 2.57 27.02 6.85
C SER A 136 3.21 25.74 7.37
N PRO A 137 3.26 25.44 8.70
CA PRO A 137 3.88 24.21 9.18
C PRO A 137 3.19 22.94 8.67
N LEU A 138 1.89 23.00 8.41
CA LEU A 138 1.10 21.86 7.91
C LEU A 138 1.20 21.76 6.39
N SER A 139 1.17 22.88 5.69
CA SER A 139 1.33 22.90 4.24
C SER A 139 2.75 22.48 3.82
N GLU A 140 3.78 22.87 4.54
CA GLU A 140 5.15 22.40 4.33
C GLU A 140 5.26 20.88 4.51
N ALA A 141 4.66 20.34 5.59
CA ALA A 141 4.63 18.89 5.79
C ALA A 141 3.87 18.16 4.67
N LEU A 142 2.75 18.72 4.19
CA LEU A 142 2.01 18.17 3.06
C LEU A 142 2.86 18.19 1.78
N LEU A 143 3.55 19.29 1.48
CA LEU A 143 4.41 19.42 0.30
C LEU A 143 5.56 18.42 0.33
N VAL A 144 6.23 18.24 1.46
CA VAL A 144 7.30 17.23 1.62
C VAL A 144 6.77 15.81 1.37
N ALA A 145 5.53 15.53 1.74
CA ALA A 145 4.91 14.22 1.56
C ALA A 145 4.17 14.06 0.23
N TRP A 146 4.12 15.10 -0.64
CA TRP A 146 3.34 15.07 -1.87
C TRP A 146 3.80 13.95 -2.80
N PRO A 147 2.90 13.04 -3.23
CA PRO A 147 3.30 11.87 -3.97
C PRO A 147 3.54 12.18 -5.45
N PRO A 148 4.27 11.32 -6.18
CA PRO A 148 4.21 11.31 -7.64
C PRO A 148 2.76 11.14 -8.12
N LEU A 149 2.37 11.90 -9.15
CA LEU A 149 0.99 11.96 -9.63
C LEU A 149 0.65 10.73 -10.49
N VAL A 150 0.50 9.60 -9.87
CA VAL A 150 0.08 8.33 -10.50
C VAL A 150 -1.26 7.88 -9.91
N ALA A 151 -2.11 7.29 -10.74
CA ALA A 151 -3.43 6.83 -10.31
C ALA A 151 -3.34 5.79 -9.18
N GLY A 152 -4.30 5.84 -8.24
CA GLY A 152 -4.42 4.91 -7.12
C GLY A 152 -4.53 5.59 -5.76
N PHE A 153 -4.37 4.81 -4.70
CA PHE A 153 -4.49 5.24 -3.32
C PHE A 153 -3.12 5.60 -2.74
N HIS A 154 -2.97 6.84 -2.29
CA HIS A 154 -1.75 7.36 -1.67
C HIS A 154 -2.02 7.71 -0.21
N GLN A 155 -1.47 6.92 0.72
CA GLN A 155 -1.55 7.26 2.15
C GLN A 155 -0.38 8.15 2.54
N LEU A 156 -0.66 9.32 3.09
CA LEU A 156 0.33 10.26 3.64
C LEU A 156 0.10 10.35 5.16
N LYS A 157 1.15 10.12 5.94
CA LYS A 157 1.07 10.07 7.40
C LYS A 157 1.80 11.24 8.03
N PHE A 158 1.12 11.90 8.94
CA PHE A 158 1.61 13.06 9.66
C PHE A 158 1.53 12.81 11.17
N GLU A 159 2.34 13.54 11.95
CA GLU A 159 2.36 13.46 13.41
C GLU A 159 2.47 12.00 13.90
N GLU A 160 3.46 11.26 13.41
CA GLU A 160 3.68 9.84 13.74
C GLU A 160 2.46 8.93 13.45
N GLY A 161 1.63 9.31 12.48
CA GLY A 161 0.42 8.58 12.10
C GLY A 161 -0.84 8.92 12.89
N ARG A 162 -0.81 9.98 13.70
CA ARG A 162 -2.03 10.54 14.34
C ARG A 162 -2.97 11.16 13.31
N VAL A 163 -2.44 11.66 12.21
CA VAL A 163 -3.20 12.16 11.07
C VAL A 163 -2.79 11.41 9.81
N THR A 164 -3.75 10.83 9.13
CA THR A 164 -3.54 10.13 7.86
C THR A 164 -4.42 10.77 6.78
N LEU A 165 -3.79 11.25 5.70
CA LEU A 165 -4.47 11.61 4.47
C LEU A 165 -4.37 10.43 3.50
N THR A 166 -5.50 9.90 3.05
CA THR A 166 -5.56 8.99 1.91
C THR A 166 -6.02 9.80 0.71
N LEU A 167 -5.08 10.20 -0.14
CA LEU A 167 -5.35 10.89 -1.39
C LEU A 167 -5.58 9.87 -2.49
N ILE A 168 -6.77 9.87 -3.08
CA ILE A 168 -7.18 8.93 -4.13
C ILE A 168 -7.15 9.68 -5.46
N LEU A 169 -6.15 9.37 -6.30
CA LEU A 169 -5.97 10.00 -7.59
C LEU A 169 -6.69 9.20 -8.69
N GLY A 170 -7.68 9.82 -9.32
CA GLY A 170 -8.48 9.24 -10.40
C GLY A 170 -9.92 9.75 -10.44
N ASP A 171 -10.67 9.27 -11.43
CA ASP A 171 -12.09 9.64 -11.59
C ASP A 171 -12.93 9.09 -10.43
N ILE A 172 -13.80 9.93 -9.86
CA ILE A 172 -14.66 9.55 -8.72
C ILE A 172 -15.57 8.36 -9.04
N GLN A 173 -16.03 8.23 -10.29
CA GLN A 173 -16.89 7.12 -10.70
C GLN A 173 -16.13 5.79 -10.76
N GLU A 174 -14.82 5.81 -10.95
CA GLU A 174 -13.96 4.63 -10.95
C GLU A 174 -13.40 4.32 -9.55
N THR A 175 -13.03 5.35 -8.80
CA THR A 175 -12.29 5.20 -7.54
C THR A 175 -13.19 5.05 -6.31
N LEU A 176 -14.33 5.76 -6.25
CA LEU A 176 -15.24 5.69 -5.09
C LEU A 176 -15.82 4.28 -4.85
N PRO A 177 -16.16 3.45 -5.84
CA PRO A 177 -16.57 2.07 -5.63
C PRO A 177 -15.45 1.18 -5.06
N GLN A 178 -14.20 1.54 -5.31
CA GLN A 178 -13.02 0.83 -4.84
C GLN A 178 -12.67 1.17 -3.39
N LEU A 179 -13.20 2.27 -2.86
CA LEU A 179 -12.98 2.70 -1.48
C LEU A 179 -13.73 1.81 -0.48
N THR A 180 -13.10 1.56 0.66
CA THR A 180 -13.70 0.89 1.82
C THR A 180 -13.37 1.67 3.08
N MET A 181 -14.39 2.32 3.67
CA MET A 181 -14.27 3.09 4.90
C MET A 181 -15.63 3.20 5.62
N ALA A 182 -15.66 3.92 6.74
CA ALA A 182 -16.86 4.24 7.50
C ALA A 182 -16.82 5.72 7.90
N ALA A 183 -17.29 6.61 7.02
CA ALA A 183 -17.20 8.05 7.20
C ALA A 183 -18.08 8.56 8.34
N ASP A 184 -17.48 9.23 9.30
CA ASP A 184 -18.19 9.99 10.35
C ASP A 184 -18.70 11.33 9.82
N ALA A 185 -17.95 11.93 8.88
CA ALA A 185 -18.29 13.19 8.25
C ALA A 185 -17.96 13.15 6.75
N ILE A 186 -18.81 13.78 5.94
CA ILE A 186 -18.58 13.96 4.50
C ILE A 186 -18.43 15.47 4.24
N PHE A 187 -17.32 15.83 3.59
CA PHE A 187 -17.10 17.13 2.97
C PHE A 187 -17.45 16.99 1.49
N LEU A 188 -18.72 17.26 1.13
CA LEU A 188 -19.20 17.17 -0.24
C LEU A 188 -18.81 18.43 -0.99
N ASP A 189 -17.60 18.43 -1.51
CA ASP A 189 -16.97 19.55 -2.22
C ASP A 189 -16.73 19.21 -3.70
N GLY A 190 -16.44 20.24 -4.48
CA GLY A 190 -16.18 20.16 -5.92
C GLY A 190 -16.71 21.37 -6.66
N PHE A 191 -16.40 21.48 -7.95
CA PHE A 191 -16.93 22.53 -8.82
C PHE A 191 -18.45 22.42 -8.96
N SER A 192 -19.10 23.52 -9.32
CA SER A 192 -20.57 23.61 -9.34
C SER A 192 -21.22 22.51 -10.19
N PRO A 193 -22.43 22.02 -9.82
CA PRO A 193 -23.15 20.98 -10.57
C PRO A 193 -23.37 21.30 -12.05
N GLU A 194 -23.46 22.57 -12.40
CA GLU A 194 -23.60 23.01 -13.79
C GLU A 194 -22.32 22.80 -14.61
N LYS A 195 -21.14 22.87 -13.96
CA LYS A 195 -19.82 22.77 -14.57
C LYS A 195 -19.20 21.38 -14.44
N ASN A 196 -19.55 20.65 -13.38
CA ASN A 196 -19.09 19.29 -13.12
C ASN A 196 -20.23 18.39 -12.62
N PRO A 197 -21.24 18.09 -13.46
CA PRO A 197 -22.44 17.35 -13.02
C PRO A 197 -22.13 15.94 -12.53
N GLN A 198 -21.07 15.30 -13.02
CA GLN A 198 -20.71 13.91 -12.67
C GLN A 198 -20.37 13.72 -11.18
N MET A 199 -19.90 14.76 -10.50
CA MET A 199 -19.59 14.70 -9.06
C MET A 199 -20.83 14.75 -8.17
N TRP A 200 -22.00 15.15 -8.72
CA TRP A 200 -23.23 15.44 -7.98
C TRP A 200 -24.38 14.51 -8.35
N ASP A 201 -24.11 13.48 -9.15
CA ASP A 201 -25.14 12.58 -9.67
C ASP A 201 -25.61 11.56 -8.62
N ASP A 202 -26.70 10.86 -8.93
CA ASP A 202 -27.30 9.82 -8.09
C ASP A 202 -26.32 8.70 -7.76
N TRP A 203 -25.49 8.36 -8.72
CA TRP A 203 -24.53 7.27 -8.56
C TRP A 203 -23.47 7.60 -7.50
N VAL A 204 -22.90 8.82 -7.53
CA VAL A 204 -21.92 9.29 -6.55
C VAL A 204 -22.55 9.35 -5.15
N ILE A 205 -23.71 10.00 -5.02
CA ILE A 205 -24.41 10.15 -3.73
C ILE A 205 -24.75 8.79 -3.12
N ARG A 206 -25.21 7.84 -3.92
CA ARG A 206 -25.47 6.46 -3.48
C ARG A 206 -24.20 5.76 -2.95
N HIS A 207 -23.05 5.96 -3.59
CA HIS A 207 -21.79 5.36 -3.15
C HIS A 207 -21.25 6.04 -1.87
N LEU A 208 -21.40 7.35 -1.73
CA LEU A 208 -21.10 8.07 -0.49
C LEU A 208 -21.94 7.55 0.67
N ALA A 209 -23.26 7.37 0.48
CA ALA A 209 -24.16 6.82 1.50
C ALA A 209 -23.70 5.43 1.99
N ARG A 210 -23.15 4.59 1.10
CA ARG A 210 -22.63 3.25 1.46
C ARG A 210 -21.34 3.27 2.27
N GLN A 211 -20.63 4.39 2.28
CA GLN A 211 -19.41 4.59 3.07
C GLN A 211 -19.69 5.35 4.37
N THR A 212 -20.94 5.77 4.60
CA THR A 212 -21.29 6.63 5.73
C THR A 212 -21.74 5.82 6.94
N MET A 213 -21.26 6.20 8.13
CA MET A 213 -21.71 5.67 9.41
C MET A 213 -23.17 6.06 9.69
N TYR A 214 -23.88 5.25 10.47
CA TYR A 214 -25.18 5.68 11.01
C TYR A 214 -25.00 6.97 11.83
N ARG A 215 -25.82 7.98 11.54
CA ARG A 215 -25.69 9.35 12.05
C ARG A 215 -24.44 10.09 11.60
N GLY A 216 -23.70 9.58 10.64
CA GLY A 216 -22.65 10.34 9.95
C GLY A 216 -23.22 11.61 9.33
N THR A 217 -22.44 12.68 9.31
CA THR A 217 -22.90 14.00 8.83
C THR A 217 -22.32 14.32 7.46
N LEU A 218 -22.94 15.29 6.79
CA LEU A 218 -22.53 15.81 5.50
C LEU A 218 -22.70 17.33 5.50
N ALA A 219 -21.75 18.03 4.90
CA ALA A 219 -21.88 19.45 4.65
C ALA A 219 -21.41 19.79 3.22
N THR A 220 -22.10 20.76 2.59
CA THR A 220 -21.76 21.27 1.27
C THR A 220 -22.23 22.71 1.09
N TRP A 221 -21.44 23.46 0.33
CA TRP A 221 -21.83 24.79 -0.11
C TRP A 221 -22.91 24.78 -1.20
N CYS A 222 -23.13 23.63 -1.83
CA CYS A 222 -24.09 23.48 -2.92
C CYS A 222 -25.51 23.34 -2.39
N VAL A 223 -26.41 24.24 -2.81
CA VAL A 223 -27.82 24.24 -2.38
C VAL A 223 -28.80 23.84 -3.48
N ALA A 224 -28.28 23.28 -4.58
CA ALA A 224 -29.10 22.86 -5.72
C ALA A 224 -30.18 21.86 -5.30
N GLY A 225 -31.42 22.11 -5.74
CA GLY A 225 -32.58 21.28 -5.37
C GLY A 225 -32.46 19.83 -5.82
N ALA A 226 -31.77 19.55 -6.93
CA ALA A 226 -31.49 18.20 -7.40
C ALA A 226 -30.58 17.45 -6.42
N VAL A 227 -29.48 18.07 -5.98
CA VAL A 227 -28.52 17.50 -5.01
C VAL A 227 -29.23 17.20 -3.69
N ARG A 228 -30.03 18.15 -3.17
CA ARG A 228 -30.79 17.94 -1.93
C ARG A 228 -31.72 16.74 -2.03
N ARG A 229 -32.54 16.65 -3.09
CA ARG A 229 -33.45 15.51 -3.30
C ARG A 229 -32.71 14.19 -3.43
N CYS A 230 -31.58 14.18 -4.10
CA CYS A 230 -30.73 13.01 -4.24
C CYS A 230 -30.18 12.52 -2.88
N LEU A 231 -29.65 13.42 -2.06
CA LEU A 231 -29.21 13.10 -0.69
C LEU A 231 -30.35 12.52 0.15
N GLU A 232 -31.54 13.13 0.09
CA GLU A 232 -32.73 12.66 0.80
C GLU A 232 -33.18 11.25 0.33
N ALA A 233 -33.08 10.97 -0.97
CA ALA A 233 -33.41 9.66 -1.53
C ALA A 233 -32.44 8.55 -1.05
N HIS A 234 -31.20 8.91 -0.76
CA HIS A 234 -30.17 7.98 -0.31
C HIS A 234 -29.94 7.95 1.21
N GLY A 235 -30.91 8.41 2.01
CA GLY A 235 -30.93 8.17 3.46
C GLY A 235 -30.46 9.32 4.33
N PHE A 236 -30.18 10.49 3.75
CA PHE A 236 -29.83 11.67 4.53
C PHE A 236 -31.07 12.52 4.88
N THR A 237 -31.15 12.98 6.11
CA THR A 237 -32.02 14.09 6.51
C THR A 237 -31.27 15.38 6.23
N VAL A 238 -31.75 16.22 5.30
CA VAL A 238 -31.04 17.39 4.80
C VAL A 238 -31.74 18.69 5.24
N GLN A 239 -30.96 19.66 5.69
CA GLN A 239 -31.43 20.98 6.13
C GLN A 239 -30.63 22.09 5.45
N ARG A 240 -31.32 23.20 5.15
CA ARG A 240 -30.66 24.45 4.76
C ARG A 240 -30.21 25.20 6.01
N ARG A 241 -29.01 25.75 5.97
CA ARG A 241 -28.42 26.58 7.03
C ARG A 241 -27.84 27.85 6.43
N PRO A 242 -27.62 28.91 7.24
CA PRO A 242 -26.91 30.10 6.78
C PRO A 242 -25.57 29.72 6.15
N GLY A 243 -25.28 30.29 4.98
CA GLY A 243 -24.04 30.09 4.24
C GLY A 243 -22.91 30.97 4.72
N PHE A 244 -21.86 31.11 3.89
CA PHE A 244 -20.69 31.92 4.15
C PHE A 244 -20.45 32.94 3.02
N GLY A 245 -20.01 34.13 3.36
CA GLY A 245 -19.71 35.20 2.41
C GLY A 245 -20.92 35.56 1.53
N ARG A 246 -20.73 35.53 0.22
CA ARG A 246 -21.78 35.86 -0.75
C ARG A 246 -22.84 34.75 -0.92
N LYS A 247 -22.56 33.51 -0.45
CA LYS A 247 -23.51 32.40 -0.51
C LYS A 247 -24.43 32.44 0.70
N ARG A 248 -25.73 32.69 0.45
CA ARG A 248 -26.75 32.87 1.50
C ARG A 248 -27.02 31.61 2.31
N GLU A 249 -26.89 30.43 1.70
CA GLU A 249 -27.23 29.14 2.28
C GLU A 249 -26.15 28.10 2.01
N ARG A 250 -26.12 27.07 2.86
CA ARG A 250 -25.42 25.79 2.68
C ARG A 250 -26.37 24.63 3.01
N LEU A 251 -26.02 23.40 2.61
CA LEU A 251 -26.75 22.22 3.06
C LEU A 251 -25.94 21.47 4.12
N GLU A 252 -26.65 21.04 5.15
CA GLU A 252 -26.17 20.08 6.14
C GLU A 252 -27.05 18.84 6.11
N GLY A 253 -26.43 17.67 6.12
CA GLY A 253 -27.10 16.38 6.08
C GLY A 253 -26.70 15.49 7.24
N ARG A 254 -27.60 14.57 7.64
CA ARG A 254 -27.33 13.50 8.58
C ARG A 254 -27.89 12.19 8.06
N PHE A 255 -27.09 11.13 8.10
CA PHE A 255 -27.46 9.81 7.60
C PHE A 255 -28.29 9.05 8.65
N ASP A 256 -29.60 9.29 8.70
CA ASP A 256 -30.49 8.75 9.74
C ASP A 256 -31.94 8.50 9.27
N ARG A 257 -32.23 8.60 7.99
CA ARG A 257 -33.56 8.26 7.44
C ARG A 257 -33.82 6.75 7.38
N ILE A 258 -32.77 5.93 7.48
CA ILE A 258 -32.86 4.49 7.62
C ILE A 258 -32.89 4.18 9.12
N PRO A 259 -33.86 3.39 9.65
CA PRO A 259 -33.85 2.97 11.06
C PRO A 259 -32.53 2.25 11.42
N GLU A 260 -32.03 2.47 12.64
CA GLU A 260 -30.74 1.93 13.08
C GLU A 260 -30.65 0.40 12.99
N ASP A 261 -31.70 -0.29 13.34
CA ASP A 261 -31.78 -1.75 13.25
C ASP A 261 -31.74 -2.25 11.80
N ALA A 262 -32.38 -1.52 10.86
CA ALA A 262 -32.28 -1.81 9.43
C ALA A 262 -30.87 -1.53 8.90
N PHE A 263 -30.25 -0.44 9.35
CA PHE A 263 -28.86 -0.13 9.02
C PHE A 263 -27.90 -1.23 9.55
N ARG A 264 -28.04 -1.66 10.80
CA ARG A 264 -27.25 -2.77 11.37
C ARG A 264 -27.39 -4.06 10.57
N ARG A 265 -28.60 -4.45 10.18
CA ARG A 265 -28.83 -5.61 9.27
C ARG A 265 -28.16 -5.41 7.92
N MET A 266 -28.22 -4.22 7.34
CA MET A 266 -27.56 -3.91 6.08
C MET A 266 -26.03 -4.05 6.21
N VAL A 267 -25.44 -3.59 7.31
CA VAL A 267 -23.99 -3.68 7.57
C VAL A 267 -23.54 -5.14 7.72
N THR A 268 -24.29 -5.99 8.43
CA THR A 268 -23.94 -7.41 8.58
C THR A 268 -23.99 -8.18 7.27
N THR A 269 -24.83 -7.76 6.33
CA THR A 269 -24.91 -8.33 4.97
C THR A 269 -24.04 -7.58 3.96
N SER A 270 -23.47 -6.45 4.37
CA SER A 270 -22.65 -5.58 3.54
C SER A 270 -21.27 -6.19 3.26
N ARG A 271 -20.76 -5.97 2.05
CA ARG A 271 -19.38 -6.26 1.69
C ARG A 271 -18.41 -5.15 2.14
N ASN A 272 -18.77 -4.35 3.15
CA ASN A 272 -17.91 -3.34 3.74
C ASN A 272 -17.37 -3.82 5.10
N PRO A 273 -16.15 -4.42 5.14
CA PRO A 273 -15.58 -4.98 6.36
C PRO A 273 -15.27 -3.91 7.42
N VAL A 274 -15.01 -2.67 7.04
CA VAL A 274 -14.78 -1.57 7.98
C VAL A 274 -16.04 -1.25 8.77
N LEU A 275 -17.18 -1.08 8.09
CA LEU A 275 -18.47 -0.90 8.77
C LEU A 275 -18.82 -2.10 9.66
N ALA A 276 -18.67 -3.32 9.13
CA ALA A 276 -18.91 -4.53 9.90
C ALA A 276 -18.05 -4.56 11.18
N ARG A 277 -16.75 -4.26 11.06
CA ARG A 277 -15.83 -4.25 12.20
C ARG A 277 -16.24 -3.26 13.28
N ILE A 278 -16.59 -2.02 12.92
CA ILE A 278 -17.00 -1.00 13.88
C ILE A 278 -18.26 -1.42 14.67
N TYR A 279 -19.21 -2.06 13.99
CA TYR A 279 -20.45 -2.50 14.63
C TYR A 279 -20.34 -3.81 15.43
N HIS A 280 -19.33 -4.66 15.14
CA HIS A 280 -19.09 -5.92 15.88
C HIS A 280 -18.19 -5.77 17.11
N GLN A 281 -17.90 -4.56 17.53
CA GLN A 281 -17.05 -4.15 18.65
C GLN A 281 -15.53 -4.28 18.41
N PRO A 282 -14.74 -3.36 18.98
CA PRO A 282 -13.29 -3.44 18.94
C PRO A 282 -12.82 -4.71 19.67
N VAL A 283 -11.78 -5.35 19.14
CA VAL A 283 -11.12 -6.47 19.81
C VAL A 283 -10.48 -5.96 21.10
N ALA A 284 -11.07 -6.27 22.22
CA ALA A 284 -10.51 -6.02 23.53
C ALA A 284 -10.22 -7.36 24.24
N PRO A 285 -9.01 -7.57 24.77
CA PRO A 285 -7.85 -6.68 24.78
C PRO A 285 -7.14 -6.59 23.41
N ARG A 286 -6.46 -5.47 23.15
CA ARG A 286 -5.61 -5.29 21.95
C ARG A 286 -4.33 -6.12 22.10
N ARG A 287 -4.46 -7.42 21.91
CA ARG A 287 -3.38 -8.38 21.99
C ARG A 287 -3.39 -9.29 20.76
N ALA A 288 -2.21 -9.52 20.18
CA ALA A 288 -2.05 -10.38 19.02
C ALA A 288 -0.80 -11.24 19.14
N MET A 289 -0.85 -12.43 18.57
CA MET A 289 0.30 -13.31 18.37
C MET A 289 0.67 -13.31 16.89
N ILE A 290 1.98 -13.34 16.61
CA ILE A 290 2.51 -13.42 15.24
C ILE A 290 3.49 -14.59 15.21
N ILE A 291 3.36 -15.47 14.20
CA ILE A 291 4.29 -16.59 13.99
C ILE A 291 5.14 -16.29 12.74
N GLY A 292 6.46 -16.17 12.94
CA GLY A 292 7.46 -15.87 11.93
C GLY A 292 7.97 -14.43 12.02
N ALA A 293 9.29 -14.28 12.22
CA ALA A 293 10.00 -13.01 12.35
C ALA A 293 10.82 -12.63 11.11
N GLY A 294 10.34 -12.97 9.92
CA GLY A 294 10.80 -12.38 8.67
C GLY A 294 10.30 -10.94 8.50
N VAL A 295 10.60 -10.29 7.37
CA VAL A 295 10.16 -8.91 7.07
C VAL A 295 8.65 -8.73 7.28
N ALA A 296 7.84 -9.71 6.84
CA ALA A 296 6.39 -9.64 6.96
C ALA A 296 5.93 -9.60 8.44
N GLY A 297 6.44 -10.51 9.26
CA GLY A 297 6.08 -10.57 10.69
C GLY A 297 6.62 -9.40 11.49
N CYS A 298 7.86 -8.97 11.26
CA CYS A 298 8.46 -7.83 11.96
C CYS A 298 7.74 -6.51 11.66
N LEU A 299 7.42 -6.23 10.39
CA LEU A 299 6.66 -5.02 10.02
C LEU A 299 5.22 -5.07 10.53
N MET A 300 4.60 -6.25 10.55
CA MET A 300 3.27 -6.44 11.14
C MET A 300 3.29 -6.17 12.64
N ALA A 301 4.27 -6.72 13.37
CA ALA A 301 4.43 -6.50 14.80
C ALA A 301 4.62 -5.01 15.12
N GLU A 302 5.50 -4.33 14.40
CA GLU A 302 5.76 -2.90 14.55
C GLU A 302 4.51 -2.09 14.29
N ARG A 303 3.81 -2.36 13.18
CA ARG A 303 2.62 -1.59 12.80
C ARG A 303 1.48 -1.72 13.81
N LEU A 304 1.24 -2.92 14.34
CA LEU A 304 0.26 -3.14 15.40
C LEU A 304 0.70 -2.51 16.73
N ALA A 305 1.98 -2.64 17.11
CA ALA A 305 2.53 -2.00 18.30
C ALA A 305 2.35 -0.47 18.27
N GLN A 306 2.54 0.17 17.10
CA GLN A 306 2.28 1.59 16.88
C GLN A 306 0.81 1.96 17.10
N GLN A 307 -0.12 1.02 16.87
CA GLN A 307 -1.55 1.19 17.16
C GLN A 307 -1.95 0.81 18.60
N GLY A 308 -0.98 0.57 19.48
CA GLY A 308 -1.22 0.26 20.89
C GLY A 308 -1.47 -1.22 21.20
N TRP A 309 -1.22 -2.14 20.27
CA TRP A 309 -1.34 -3.58 20.51
C TRP A 309 -0.15 -4.13 21.30
N GLN A 310 -0.40 -5.10 22.17
CA GLN A 310 0.63 -5.95 22.77
C GLN A 310 0.84 -7.17 21.88
N ILE A 311 2.08 -7.45 21.52
CA ILE A 311 2.43 -8.47 20.54
C ILE A 311 3.34 -9.52 21.14
N ASP A 312 2.97 -10.79 21.00
CA ASP A 312 3.85 -11.93 21.18
C ASP A 312 4.33 -12.41 19.80
N LEU A 313 5.61 -12.23 19.50
CA LEU A 313 6.22 -12.61 18.23
C LEU A 313 7.06 -13.88 18.41
N PHE A 314 6.70 -14.96 17.71
CA PHE A 314 7.38 -16.26 17.79
C PHE A 314 8.23 -16.53 16.55
N ASP A 315 9.46 -16.99 16.78
CA ASP A 315 10.28 -17.56 15.72
C ASP A 315 11.10 -18.75 16.24
N ARG A 316 11.31 -19.73 15.36
CA ARG A 316 12.10 -20.92 15.65
C ARG A 316 13.60 -20.67 15.69
N HIS A 317 14.05 -19.58 15.07
CA HIS A 317 15.46 -19.17 14.99
C HIS A 317 15.89 -18.32 16.19
N ALA A 318 17.20 -18.05 16.27
CA ALA A 318 17.80 -17.27 17.36
C ALA A 318 17.56 -15.77 17.25
N GLY A 319 17.07 -15.31 16.09
CA GLY A 319 16.83 -13.90 15.80
C GLY A 319 15.89 -13.70 14.63
N PRO A 320 15.60 -12.45 14.25
CA PRO A 320 14.79 -12.13 13.09
C PRO A 320 15.55 -12.31 11.78
N ALA A 321 14.81 -12.49 10.67
CA ALA A 321 15.35 -12.51 9.31
C ALA A 321 16.33 -13.64 8.97
N GLU A 322 16.21 -14.79 9.59
CA GLU A 322 17.14 -15.91 9.38
C GLU A 322 16.90 -16.71 8.09
N GLU A 323 15.70 -16.59 7.50
CA GLU A 323 15.26 -17.31 6.28
C GLU A 323 15.45 -16.45 5.01
N ALA A 324 14.46 -16.39 4.13
CA ALA A 324 14.47 -15.58 2.90
C ALA A 324 14.74 -14.09 3.14
N SER A 325 14.42 -13.61 4.33
CA SER A 325 14.68 -12.23 4.77
C SER A 325 16.12 -11.95 5.21
N GLY A 326 16.99 -12.95 5.23
CA GLY A 326 18.38 -12.81 5.65
C GLY A 326 19.37 -12.48 4.51
N ASN A 327 18.87 -12.17 3.31
CA ASN A 327 19.74 -11.71 2.23
C ASN A 327 20.38 -10.37 2.59
N PRO A 328 21.67 -10.13 2.19
CA PRO A 328 22.37 -8.89 2.52
C PRO A 328 21.74 -7.64 1.91
N ALA A 329 21.02 -7.82 0.81
CA ALA A 329 20.25 -6.76 0.18
C ALA A 329 19.10 -7.34 -0.66
N GLY A 330 18.04 -6.54 -0.80
CA GLY A 330 16.94 -6.79 -1.71
C GLY A 330 16.55 -5.50 -2.44
N ILE A 331 15.98 -5.66 -3.63
CA ILE A 331 15.69 -4.55 -4.54
C ILE A 331 14.36 -3.92 -4.20
N LEU A 332 14.34 -2.60 -4.11
CA LEU A 332 13.13 -1.78 -3.97
C LEU A 332 12.76 -1.17 -5.33
N ARG A 333 11.82 -1.77 -6.02
CA ARG A 333 11.20 -1.21 -7.23
C ARG A 333 9.79 -1.78 -7.46
N PRO A 334 8.90 -1.01 -8.08
CA PRO A 334 7.61 -1.54 -8.53
C PRO A 334 7.79 -2.41 -9.78
N VAL A 335 6.68 -3.01 -10.22
CA VAL A 335 6.58 -3.74 -11.49
C VAL A 335 5.66 -2.98 -12.40
N LEU A 336 6.02 -2.89 -13.67
CA LEU A 336 5.17 -2.31 -14.71
C LEU A 336 4.66 -3.40 -15.64
N SER A 337 3.45 -3.22 -16.13
CA SER A 337 2.87 -3.99 -17.23
C SER A 337 2.20 -3.05 -18.22
N ARG A 338 2.01 -3.54 -19.45
CA ARG A 338 1.37 -2.76 -20.51
C ARG A 338 -0.08 -2.38 -20.20
N ASP A 339 -0.78 -3.23 -19.46
CA ASP A 339 -2.20 -3.14 -19.12
C ASP A 339 -2.45 -2.62 -17.70
N ASP A 340 -1.39 -2.20 -16.99
CA ASP A 340 -1.42 -1.81 -15.57
C ASP A 340 -2.24 -2.79 -14.70
N ASN A 341 -1.96 -4.08 -14.85
CA ASN A 341 -2.69 -5.15 -14.18
C ASN A 341 -2.60 -5.08 -12.64
N LEU A 342 -3.34 -5.97 -11.97
CA LEU A 342 -3.42 -6.00 -10.51
C LEU A 342 -2.06 -6.09 -9.82
N ALA A 343 -1.10 -6.85 -10.40
CA ALA A 343 0.24 -6.97 -9.85
C ALA A 343 1.05 -5.67 -9.96
N SER A 344 0.88 -4.91 -11.05
CA SER A 344 1.52 -3.59 -11.25
C SER A 344 0.92 -2.55 -10.31
N ARG A 345 -0.40 -2.51 -10.17
CA ARG A 345 -1.11 -1.59 -9.26
C ARG A 345 -0.75 -1.88 -7.81
N LEU A 346 -0.81 -3.15 -7.37
CA LEU A 346 -0.39 -3.55 -6.02
C LEU A 346 1.09 -3.22 -5.79
N GLY A 347 1.95 -3.53 -6.77
CA GLY A 347 3.39 -3.24 -6.69
C GLY A 347 3.68 -1.75 -6.51
N ARG A 348 2.95 -0.89 -7.21
CA ARG A 348 3.03 0.57 -7.10
C ARG A 348 2.60 1.08 -5.73
N ALA A 349 1.40 0.71 -5.28
CA ALA A 349 0.88 1.10 -3.98
C ALA A 349 1.80 0.63 -2.83
N ALA A 350 2.24 -0.62 -2.89
CA ALA A 350 3.13 -1.20 -1.90
C ALA A 350 4.54 -0.59 -1.92
N PHE A 351 5.05 -0.18 -3.08
CA PHE A 351 6.32 0.52 -3.20
C PHE A 351 6.30 1.86 -2.47
N PHE A 352 5.30 2.70 -2.71
CA PHE A 352 5.18 3.98 -2.00
C PHE A 352 4.98 3.78 -0.49
N GLN A 353 4.19 2.80 -0.09
CA GLN A 353 4.03 2.47 1.33
C GLN A 353 5.34 2.01 1.97
N THR A 354 6.17 1.28 1.23
CA THR A 354 7.49 0.83 1.72
C THR A 354 8.45 2.00 1.88
N LEU A 355 8.48 2.94 0.94
CA LEU A 355 9.32 4.15 1.05
C LEU A 355 8.95 4.97 2.29
N GLN A 356 7.65 5.17 2.55
CA GLN A 356 7.20 5.87 3.76
C GLN A 356 7.56 5.11 5.05
N THR A 357 7.39 3.79 5.05
CA THR A 357 7.76 2.95 6.20
C THR A 357 9.25 3.02 6.47
N LEU A 358 10.08 2.95 5.42
CA LEU A 358 11.52 3.08 5.48
C LEU A 358 11.94 4.44 6.04
N GLN A 359 11.40 5.53 5.49
CA GLN A 359 11.69 6.89 5.96
C GLN A 359 11.32 7.07 7.45
N ARG A 360 10.14 6.60 7.85
CA ARG A 360 9.66 6.69 9.25
C ARG A 360 10.54 5.89 10.21
N LEU A 361 10.85 4.64 9.87
CA LEU A 361 11.68 3.78 10.70
C LEU A 361 13.12 4.28 10.76
N GLN A 362 13.69 4.74 9.65
CA GLN A 362 15.03 5.31 9.59
C GLN A 362 15.13 6.58 10.44
N ALA A 363 14.15 7.48 10.36
CA ALA A 363 14.12 8.69 11.19
C ALA A 363 14.04 8.37 12.70
N ARG A 364 13.41 7.23 13.06
CA ARG A 364 13.22 6.82 14.45
C ARG A 364 14.39 6.03 15.02
N THR A 365 15.06 5.21 14.22
CA THR A 365 16.11 4.26 14.68
C THR A 365 17.50 4.56 14.16
N GLY A 366 17.62 5.17 12.99
CA GLY A 366 18.90 5.48 12.33
C GLY A 366 19.69 4.26 11.86
N THR A 367 19.13 3.05 11.90
CA THR A 367 19.89 1.79 11.80
C THR A 367 19.65 0.99 10.53
N ILE A 368 18.77 1.44 9.64
CA ILE A 368 18.44 0.67 8.43
C ILE A 368 19.51 0.91 7.36
N ARG A 369 20.15 -0.18 6.91
CA ARG A 369 21.07 -0.14 5.78
C ARG A 369 20.29 -0.19 4.48
N HIS A 370 20.30 0.90 3.73
CA HIS A 370 19.60 1.04 2.45
C HIS A 370 20.22 2.14 1.60
N LYS A 371 19.91 2.13 0.32
CA LYS A 371 20.29 3.21 -0.59
C LYS A 371 19.25 3.40 -1.68
N GLN A 372 18.75 4.61 -1.81
CA GLN A 372 17.90 5.04 -2.92
C GLN A 372 18.78 5.57 -4.06
N SER A 373 19.57 4.67 -4.68
CA SER A 373 20.45 4.99 -5.81
C SER A 373 19.74 4.93 -7.17
N GLY A 374 18.46 4.61 -7.17
CA GLY A 374 17.71 4.28 -8.38
C GLY A 374 17.85 2.80 -8.77
N VAL A 375 16.98 2.37 -9.69
CA VAL A 375 17.02 1.03 -10.29
C VAL A 375 16.87 1.14 -11.80
N LEU A 376 17.81 0.54 -12.54
CA LEU A 376 17.74 0.38 -13.98
C LEU A 376 17.22 -1.03 -14.32
N VAL A 377 16.21 -1.11 -15.18
CA VAL A 377 15.72 -2.38 -15.75
C VAL A 377 16.08 -2.40 -17.22
N LEU A 378 17.26 -2.96 -17.51
CA LEU A 378 17.87 -2.96 -18.83
C LEU A 378 17.07 -3.82 -19.80
N ALA A 379 16.81 -3.32 -21.00
CA ALA A 379 16.25 -4.11 -22.09
C ALA A 379 17.28 -5.13 -22.61
N GLN A 380 16.83 -6.34 -22.93
CA GLN A 380 17.68 -7.41 -23.46
C GLN A 380 17.91 -7.27 -24.98
N ASP A 381 16.94 -6.64 -25.65
CA ASP A 381 16.94 -6.43 -27.09
C ASP A 381 16.10 -5.19 -27.45
N GLU A 382 16.14 -4.81 -28.74
CA GLU A 382 15.35 -3.67 -29.25
C GLU A 382 13.84 -3.88 -29.09
N THR A 383 13.34 -5.11 -29.19
CA THR A 383 11.91 -5.43 -29.02
C THR A 383 11.46 -5.09 -27.61
N GLN A 384 12.26 -5.46 -26.62
CA GLN A 384 11.97 -5.15 -25.23
C GLN A 384 12.13 -3.65 -24.93
N ALA A 385 13.13 -2.99 -25.53
CA ALA A 385 13.30 -1.53 -25.40
C ALA A 385 12.08 -0.78 -25.97
N ALA A 386 11.63 -1.17 -27.16
CA ALA A 386 10.42 -0.62 -27.76
C ALA A 386 9.18 -0.84 -26.90
N LEU A 387 9.01 -2.03 -26.32
CA LEU A 387 7.93 -2.30 -25.36
C LEU A 387 8.03 -1.41 -24.13
N GLN A 388 9.23 -1.29 -23.55
CA GLN A 388 9.46 -0.44 -22.38
C GLN A 388 9.13 1.03 -22.65
N ARG A 389 9.56 1.56 -23.80
CA ARG A 389 9.27 2.93 -24.25
C ARG A 389 7.76 3.14 -24.44
N ASN A 390 7.08 2.18 -25.08
CA ASN A 390 5.64 2.21 -25.29
C ASN A 390 4.83 2.21 -23.98
N VAL A 391 5.24 1.44 -22.97
CA VAL A 391 4.58 1.42 -21.66
C VAL A 391 4.62 2.80 -21.00
N ILE A 392 5.78 3.46 -21.01
CA ILE A 392 5.92 4.82 -20.45
C ILE A 392 5.05 5.81 -21.22
N GLY A 393 5.09 5.81 -22.55
CA GLY A 393 4.30 6.71 -23.38
C GLY A 393 2.79 6.48 -23.25
N HIS A 394 2.35 5.21 -23.10
CA HIS A 394 0.94 4.87 -22.96
C HIS A 394 0.34 5.34 -21.62
N HIS A 395 1.07 5.13 -20.53
CA HIS A 395 0.57 5.46 -19.19
C HIS A 395 0.88 6.90 -18.75
N GLY A 396 1.77 7.62 -19.46
CA GLY A 396 2.14 8.98 -19.11
C GLY A 396 2.66 9.12 -17.67
N TYR A 397 3.42 8.15 -17.19
CA TYR A 397 3.95 8.18 -15.83
C TYR A 397 4.83 9.41 -15.59
N PRO A 398 4.76 10.04 -14.41
CA PRO A 398 5.64 11.15 -14.06
C PRO A 398 7.09 10.67 -13.94
N GLN A 399 8.02 11.55 -14.33
CA GLN A 399 9.45 11.21 -14.44
C GLN A 399 10.12 10.89 -13.09
N ASP A 400 9.56 11.37 -12.00
CA ASP A 400 9.99 11.06 -10.63
C ASP A 400 9.50 9.69 -10.13
N TYR A 401 8.56 9.07 -10.83
CA TYR A 401 8.14 7.68 -10.60
C TYR A 401 8.93 6.71 -11.49
N VAL A 402 8.84 6.87 -12.81
CA VAL A 402 9.58 6.04 -13.77
C VAL A 402 9.73 6.78 -15.11
N ARG A 403 10.87 6.60 -15.76
CA ARG A 403 11.10 7.07 -17.13
C ARG A 403 11.87 6.04 -17.93
N PHE A 404 11.80 6.13 -19.25
CA PHE A 404 12.68 5.41 -20.14
C PHE A 404 13.95 6.24 -20.36
N LEU A 405 15.12 5.61 -20.24
CA LEU A 405 16.41 6.19 -20.58
C LEU A 405 16.89 5.57 -21.89
N GLU A 406 17.32 6.44 -22.80
CA GLU A 406 18.05 5.99 -24.00
C GLU A 406 19.47 5.50 -23.62
N PRO A 407 20.13 4.71 -24.46
CA PRO A 407 21.43 4.09 -24.13
C PRO A 407 22.46 5.06 -23.56
N ASP A 408 22.66 6.22 -24.16
CA ASP A 408 23.66 7.22 -23.74
C ASP A 408 23.34 7.81 -22.36
N GLU A 409 22.04 8.07 -22.07
CA GLU A 409 21.61 8.54 -20.76
C GLU A 409 21.82 7.47 -19.69
N ALA A 410 21.44 6.21 -20.00
CA ALA A 410 21.61 5.08 -19.10
C ALA A 410 23.10 4.80 -18.81
N GLN A 411 23.95 4.89 -19.80
CA GLN A 411 25.42 4.76 -19.67
C GLN A 411 25.99 5.90 -18.81
N THR A 412 25.57 7.14 -19.05
CA THR A 412 26.03 8.29 -18.26
C THR A 412 25.67 8.14 -16.79
N LEU A 413 24.46 7.62 -16.49
CA LEU A 413 23.98 7.45 -15.13
C LEU A 413 24.64 6.27 -14.40
N SER A 414 24.87 5.16 -15.11
CA SER A 414 25.33 3.91 -14.51
C SER A 414 26.83 3.68 -14.58
N GLY A 415 27.51 4.31 -15.55
CA GLY A 415 28.91 4.07 -15.85
C GLY A 415 29.19 2.76 -16.61
N ILE A 416 28.14 2.04 -17.06
CA ILE A 416 28.26 0.80 -17.84
C ILE A 416 27.76 0.99 -19.28
N ALA A 417 28.26 0.18 -20.21
CA ALA A 417 27.72 0.15 -21.57
C ALA A 417 26.28 -0.38 -21.59
N VAL A 418 25.38 0.37 -22.19
CA VAL A 418 23.96 0.01 -22.34
C VAL A 418 23.58 0.05 -23.83
N ASN A 419 23.13 -1.09 -24.38
CA ASN A 419 22.89 -1.22 -25.82
C ASN A 419 21.49 -0.74 -26.25
N TRP A 420 20.45 -0.94 -25.43
CA TRP A 420 19.05 -0.81 -25.85
C TRP A 420 18.22 0.18 -25.03
N GLY A 421 18.80 0.78 -23.98
CA GLY A 421 18.08 1.61 -23.02
C GLY A 421 17.39 0.81 -21.91
N CYS A 422 16.61 1.51 -21.06
CA CYS A 422 16.06 0.89 -19.87
C CYS A 422 14.92 1.67 -19.23
N TRP A 423 14.10 1.03 -18.39
CA TRP A 423 13.33 1.74 -17.37
C TRP A 423 14.24 2.19 -16.24
N TYR A 424 14.06 3.41 -15.80
CA TYR A 424 14.69 3.98 -14.62
C TYR A 424 13.66 4.36 -13.57
N PHE A 425 13.81 3.79 -12.37
CA PHE A 425 13.02 4.11 -11.19
C PHE A 425 13.84 4.96 -10.24
N PRO A 426 13.72 6.30 -10.24
CA PRO A 426 14.62 7.19 -9.49
C PRO A 426 14.50 7.03 -7.97
N GLN A 427 13.31 6.70 -7.45
CA GLN A 427 13.08 6.45 -6.03
C GLN A 427 13.39 5.01 -5.60
N GLY A 428 13.75 4.15 -6.54
CA GLY A 428 14.18 2.78 -6.26
C GLY A 428 15.56 2.68 -5.65
N GLY A 429 15.98 1.45 -5.38
CA GLY A 429 17.31 1.18 -4.81
C GLY A 429 17.37 -0.19 -4.16
N TRP A 430 18.14 -0.30 -3.10
CA TRP A 430 18.27 -1.53 -2.31
C TRP A 430 18.08 -1.30 -0.82
N LEU A 431 17.74 -2.35 -0.12
CA LEU A 431 17.49 -2.39 1.33
C LEU A 431 17.98 -3.71 1.90
N ASP A 432 18.68 -3.66 3.04
CA ASP A 432 19.01 -4.83 3.86
C ASP A 432 17.79 -5.25 4.69
N PRO A 433 17.18 -6.42 4.41
CA PRO A 433 15.97 -6.85 5.10
C PRO A 433 16.20 -7.15 6.59
N GLY A 434 17.39 -7.64 6.96
CA GLY A 434 17.75 -7.91 8.35
C GLY A 434 17.79 -6.63 9.18
N SER A 435 18.41 -5.57 8.66
CA SER A 435 18.41 -4.27 9.33
C SER A 435 17.02 -3.65 9.45
N LEU A 436 16.16 -3.84 8.44
CA LEU A 436 14.75 -3.41 8.50
C LEU A 436 13.98 -4.15 9.60
N CYS A 437 14.14 -5.49 9.72
CA CYS A 437 13.52 -6.28 10.78
C CYS A 437 13.98 -5.80 12.17
N ALA A 438 15.29 -5.61 12.35
CA ALA A 438 15.84 -5.12 13.61
C ALA A 438 15.31 -3.73 13.98
N ALA A 439 15.25 -2.81 13.01
CA ALA A 439 14.69 -1.48 13.20
C ALA A 439 13.19 -1.52 13.57
N ALA A 440 12.40 -2.37 12.90
CA ALA A 440 10.98 -2.52 13.19
C ALA A 440 10.75 -3.04 14.63
N LEU A 441 11.49 -4.06 15.04
CA LEU A 441 11.39 -4.60 16.41
C LEU A 441 11.86 -3.58 17.46
N SER A 442 12.95 -2.86 17.21
CA SER A 442 13.44 -1.79 18.08
C SER A 442 12.41 -0.67 18.24
N ALA A 443 11.78 -0.23 17.13
CA ALA A 443 10.76 0.81 17.14
C ALA A 443 9.50 0.41 17.93
N GLY A 444 9.17 -0.89 17.97
CA GLY A 444 8.04 -1.46 18.70
C GLY A 444 8.36 -2.06 20.06
N ALA A 445 9.61 -2.00 20.55
CA ALA A 445 10.12 -2.77 21.68
C ALA A 445 9.29 -2.68 22.98
N ALA A 446 8.66 -1.53 23.22
CA ALA A 446 7.81 -1.35 24.41
C ALA A 446 6.53 -2.23 24.42
N ARG A 447 6.15 -2.81 23.27
CA ARG A 447 4.90 -3.56 23.08
C ARG A 447 5.10 -4.90 22.37
N ILE A 448 6.30 -5.21 21.92
CA ILE A 448 6.63 -6.47 21.24
C ILE A 448 7.47 -7.32 22.19
N GLN A 449 6.96 -8.49 22.55
CA GLN A 449 7.69 -9.53 23.23
C GLN A 449 8.10 -10.59 22.20
N SER A 450 9.40 -10.70 21.94
CA SER A 450 9.95 -11.69 21.00
C SER A 450 10.31 -12.98 21.72
N HIS A 451 9.88 -14.11 21.17
CA HIS A 451 10.14 -15.45 21.64
C HIS A 451 11.01 -16.19 20.61
N TRP A 452 12.33 -16.09 20.78
CA TRP A 452 13.33 -16.72 19.91
C TRP A 452 13.52 -18.19 20.27
N GLN A 453 13.97 -19.00 19.31
CA GLN A 453 14.17 -20.46 19.46
C GLN A 453 12.90 -21.16 20.01
N THR A 454 11.73 -20.62 19.64
CA THR A 454 10.44 -21.07 20.15
C THR A 454 9.57 -21.53 18.98
N PRO A 455 9.79 -22.74 18.46
CA PRO A 455 9.00 -23.29 17.36
C PRO A 455 7.56 -23.54 17.82
N VAL A 456 6.60 -22.97 17.10
CA VAL A 456 5.18 -23.26 17.26
C VAL A 456 4.84 -24.51 16.44
N ALA A 457 4.40 -25.58 17.12
CA ALA A 457 4.06 -26.85 16.48
C ALA A 457 2.58 -26.95 16.12
N ARG A 458 1.70 -26.29 16.86
CA ARG A 458 0.25 -26.34 16.65
C ARG A 458 -0.41 -25.06 17.11
N ILE A 459 -1.52 -24.72 16.44
CA ILE A 459 -2.43 -23.65 16.86
C ILE A 459 -3.83 -24.24 17.05
N GLU A 460 -4.53 -23.75 18.06
CA GLU A 460 -5.91 -24.17 18.34
C GLU A 460 -6.74 -23.00 18.88
N LYS A 461 -8.06 -23.07 18.71
CA LYS A 461 -8.99 -22.06 19.20
C LYS A 461 -9.91 -22.64 20.27
N THR A 462 -9.89 -22.02 21.45
CA THR A 462 -10.73 -22.36 22.59
C THR A 462 -11.35 -21.10 23.21
N GLY A 463 -12.05 -20.30 22.36
CA GLY A 463 -12.44 -18.92 22.66
C GLY A 463 -11.43 -17.94 22.08
N SER A 464 -10.21 -17.88 22.60
CA SER A 464 -9.05 -17.20 21.98
C SER A 464 -8.17 -18.20 21.21
N TRP A 465 -7.25 -17.69 20.42
CA TRP A 465 -6.19 -18.49 19.79
C TRP A 465 -5.11 -18.84 20.80
N ARG A 466 -4.65 -20.08 20.76
CA ARG A 466 -3.53 -20.60 21.55
C ARG A 466 -2.45 -21.12 20.61
N VAL A 467 -1.20 -20.79 20.90
CA VAL A 467 -0.02 -21.36 20.23
C VAL A 467 0.66 -22.36 21.16
N LEU A 468 1.00 -23.53 20.61
CA LEU A 468 1.52 -24.65 21.40
C LEU A 468 2.86 -25.14 20.83
N ASP A 469 3.72 -25.61 21.73
CA ASP A 469 4.96 -26.31 21.38
C ASP A 469 4.70 -27.78 20.96
N ALA A 470 5.77 -28.50 20.61
CA ALA A 470 5.70 -29.93 20.24
C ALA A 470 5.23 -30.86 21.38
N ARG A 471 5.31 -30.42 22.63
CA ARG A 471 4.85 -31.17 23.82
C ARG A 471 3.40 -30.86 24.15
N GLY A 472 2.75 -29.95 23.42
CA GLY A 472 1.38 -29.51 23.68
C GLY A 472 1.28 -28.46 24.80
N GLN A 473 2.40 -27.90 25.26
CA GLN A 473 2.39 -26.81 26.23
C GLN A 473 1.93 -25.52 25.53
N CYS A 474 1.00 -24.80 26.16
CA CYS A 474 0.57 -23.49 25.68
C CYS A 474 1.66 -22.42 25.92
N LEU A 475 2.13 -21.83 24.87
CA LEU A 475 3.16 -20.77 24.89
C LEU A 475 2.56 -19.38 25.12
N ALA A 476 1.42 -19.10 24.47
CA ALA A 476 0.66 -17.87 24.65
C ALA A 476 -0.78 -18.01 24.14
N GLU A 477 -1.61 -17.02 24.51
CA GLU A 477 -3.01 -16.92 24.09
C GLU A 477 -3.37 -15.48 23.76
N ALA A 478 -4.09 -15.26 22.63
CA ALA A 478 -4.59 -13.95 22.24
C ALA A 478 -5.82 -14.06 21.32
N PRO A 479 -6.67 -13.02 21.24
CA PRO A 479 -7.84 -13.01 20.34
C PRO A 479 -7.46 -12.99 18.86
N ILE A 480 -6.28 -12.45 18.51
CA ILE A 480 -5.79 -12.34 17.13
C ILE A 480 -4.52 -13.16 16.96
N LEU A 481 -4.47 -13.93 15.87
CA LEU A 481 -3.30 -14.70 15.45
C LEU A 481 -2.98 -14.39 13.98
N ILE A 482 -1.72 -14.05 13.70
CA ILE A 482 -1.24 -13.72 12.37
C ILE A 482 -0.13 -14.69 11.95
N LEU A 483 -0.33 -15.35 10.82
CA LEU A 483 0.60 -16.31 10.28
C LEU A 483 1.49 -15.64 9.21
N ALA A 484 2.80 -15.51 9.52
CA ALA A 484 3.84 -14.97 8.64
C ALA A 484 4.91 -16.03 8.35
N LEU A 485 4.48 -17.25 7.99
CA LEU A 485 5.26 -18.49 8.03
C LEU A 485 6.31 -18.63 6.92
N GLY A 486 6.38 -17.70 5.95
CA GLY A 486 7.35 -17.76 4.86
C GLY A 486 7.27 -19.08 4.08
N ALA A 487 8.36 -19.85 4.09
CA ALA A 487 8.46 -21.15 3.41
C ALA A 487 7.77 -22.31 4.16
N HIS A 488 7.25 -22.08 5.37
CA HIS A 488 6.75 -23.16 6.24
C HIS A 488 5.22 -23.14 6.42
N ALA A 489 4.49 -22.64 5.43
CA ALA A 489 3.04 -22.56 5.46
C ALA A 489 2.35 -23.94 5.57
N GLU A 490 2.98 -25.00 5.08
CA GLU A 490 2.47 -26.38 5.13
C GLU A 490 2.47 -27.02 6.54
N ASN A 491 3.20 -26.42 7.50
CA ASN A 491 3.38 -27.00 8.82
C ASN A 491 2.14 -26.89 9.72
N LEU A 492 1.14 -26.12 9.34
CA LEU A 492 -0.08 -25.95 10.12
C LEU A 492 -1.31 -26.42 9.33
N PRO A 493 -2.20 -27.25 9.93
CA PRO A 493 -3.42 -27.70 9.25
C PRO A 493 -4.31 -26.59 8.72
N GLN A 494 -4.32 -25.43 9.38
CA GLN A 494 -5.13 -24.25 8.99
C GLN A 494 -4.65 -23.59 7.68
N THR A 495 -3.46 -23.94 7.22
CA THR A 495 -2.85 -23.43 5.99
C THR A 495 -2.68 -24.50 4.90
N ALA A 496 -3.07 -25.75 5.18
CA ALA A 496 -2.87 -26.90 4.29
C ALA A 496 -3.57 -26.75 2.92
N GLU A 497 -4.69 -26.02 2.87
CA GLU A 497 -5.43 -25.78 1.62
C GLU A 497 -4.82 -24.62 0.79
N LEU A 498 -3.86 -23.89 1.34
CA LEU A 498 -3.21 -22.78 0.63
C LEU A 498 -2.18 -23.34 -0.34
N THR A 499 -2.44 -23.19 -1.64
CA THR A 499 -1.53 -23.64 -2.70
C THR A 499 -0.30 -22.71 -2.79
N ILE A 500 0.74 -23.04 -2.03
CA ILE A 500 2.02 -22.34 -2.02
C ILE A 500 3.11 -23.28 -2.55
N THR A 501 3.85 -22.84 -3.55
CA THR A 501 5.01 -23.54 -4.09
C THR A 501 6.29 -22.85 -3.64
N LEU A 502 7.28 -23.63 -3.22
CA LEU A 502 8.58 -23.11 -2.84
C LEU A 502 9.53 -23.13 -4.04
N PHE A 503 10.25 -22.04 -4.22
CA PHE A 503 11.32 -21.90 -5.20
C PHE A 503 12.62 -21.53 -4.50
N ARG A 504 13.63 -22.34 -4.71
CA ARG A 504 14.99 -22.07 -4.25
C ARG A 504 15.58 -20.89 -5.01
N GLY A 505 16.34 -20.04 -4.35
CA GLY A 505 17.10 -18.98 -4.98
C GLY A 505 18.43 -18.80 -4.28
N GLN A 506 19.50 -18.88 -5.05
CA GLN A 506 20.87 -18.60 -4.57
C GLN A 506 21.30 -17.23 -5.05
N ILE A 507 21.81 -16.44 -4.12
CA ILE A 507 22.57 -15.21 -4.39
C ILE A 507 24.04 -15.46 -4.18
N THR A 508 24.87 -14.62 -4.81
CA THR A 508 26.32 -14.66 -4.68
C THR A 508 26.84 -13.28 -4.29
N GLN A 509 27.72 -13.21 -3.32
CA GLN A 509 28.42 -11.99 -2.92
C GLN A 509 29.83 -11.96 -3.51
N ILE A 510 30.30 -10.76 -3.79
CA ILE A 510 31.63 -10.47 -4.32
C ILE A 510 32.20 -9.34 -3.46
N ALA A 511 33.36 -9.56 -2.80
CA ALA A 511 33.92 -8.59 -1.85
C ALA A 511 34.36 -7.28 -2.50
N HIS A 512 34.70 -7.33 -3.80
CA HIS A 512 35.14 -6.15 -4.54
C HIS A 512 33.98 -5.49 -5.26
N ASP A 513 33.77 -4.19 -5.05
CA ASP A 513 32.81 -3.36 -5.78
C ASP A 513 33.56 -2.35 -6.65
N PRO A 514 33.66 -2.58 -7.98
CA PRO A 514 34.34 -1.68 -8.90
C PRO A 514 33.49 -0.49 -9.33
N PHE A 515 32.16 -0.49 -9.00
CA PHE A 515 31.24 0.51 -9.49
C PHE A 515 31.38 1.86 -8.77
N PRO A 516 31.18 2.98 -9.48
CA PRO A 516 31.07 4.29 -8.83
C PRO A 516 30.00 4.28 -7.71
N PRO A 517 30.21 4.99 -6.61
CA PRO A 517 29.31 4.97 -5.47
C PRO A 517 27.84 5.31 -5.80
N GLN A 518 27.59 6.09 -6.85
CA GLN A 518 26.25 6.50 -7.28
C GLN A 518 25.55 5.51 -8.23
N THR A 519 26.23 4.43 -8.65
CA THR A 519 25.67 3.48 -9.60
C THR A 519 24.34 2.90 -9.10
N PRO A 520 23.26 2.97 -9.91
CA PRO A 520 21.99 2.37 -9.57
C PRO A 520 22.06 0.84 -9.47
N VAL A 521 21.04 0.24 -8.88
CA VAL A 521 20.84 -1.21 -8.98
C VAL A 521 20.55 -1.57 -10.45
N LEU A 522 21.23 -2.57 -10.97
CA LEU A 522 21.09 -3.04 -12.34
C LEU A 522 20.25 -4.32 -12.37
N CYS A 523 19.21 -4.36 -13.19
CA CYS A 523 18.33 -5.52 -13.37
C CYS A 523 18.20 -5.87 -14.85
N GLN A 524 18.19 -7.18 -15.16
CA GLN A 524 17.85 -7.72 -16.48
C GLN A 524 17.34 -9.17 -16.29
N ASP A 525 18.08 -10.20 -16.74
CA ASP A 525 17.85 -11.62 -16.45
C ASP A 525 18.40 -12.05 -15.06
N GLY A 526 18.89 -11.12 -14.31
CA GLY A 526 19.38 -11.17 -12.96
C GLY A 526 19.49 -9.77 -12.44
N TYR A 527 20.32 -9.58 -11.43
CA TYR A 527 20.58 -8.25 -10.89
C TYR A 527 22.00 -8.12 -10.33
N VAL A 528 22.46 -6.87 -10.27
CA VAL A 528 23.64 -6.45 -9.55
C VAL A 528 23.26 -5.32 -8.60
N ILE A 529 23.55 -5.51 -7.32
CA ILE A 529 23.35 -4.50 -6.27
C ILE A 529 24.73 -4.00 -5.85
N PRO A 530 25.14 -2.79 -6.28
CA PRO A 530 26.39 -2.17 -5.86
C PRO A 530 26.23 -1.38 -4.57
N GLY A 531 27.36 -0.98 -3.98
CA GLY A 531 27.41 -0.07 -2.85
C GLY A 531 27.04 -0.69 -1.51
N LEU A 532 27.19 -2.01 -1.37
CA LEU A 532 27.10 -2.67 -0.06
C LEU A 532 28.46 -2.55 0.67
N GLU A 533 28.42 -2.49 2.00
CA GLU A 533 29.63 -2.56 2.82
C GLU A 533 30.44 -3.86 2.57
N SER A 534 29.73 -4.94 2.21
CA SER A 534 30.31 -6.24 1.87
C SER A 534 30.73 -6.40 0.40
N GLY A 535 30.67 -5.34 -0.42
CA GLY A 535 30.96 -5.37 -1.86
C GLY A 535 29.70 -5.41 -2.73
N LEU A 536 29.56 -6.40 -3.62
CA LEU A 536 28.42 -6.59 -4.50
C LEU A 536 27.54 -7.75 -4.05
N CYS A 537 26.24 -7.65 -4.32
CA CYS A 537 25.32 -8.80 -4.30
C CYS A 537 24.75 -9.02 -5.71
N ILE A 538 24.91 -10.23 -6.23
CA ILE A 538 24.41 -10.62 -7.54
C ILE A 538 23.44 -11.80 -7.41
N GLY A 539 22.52 -11.93 -8.35
CA GLY A 539 21.55 -13.03 -8.33
C GLY A 539 20.35 -12.81 -9.23
N ALA A 540 19.38 -13.67 -9.07
CA ALA A 540 19.40 -14.89 -8.28
C ALA A 540 18.92 -16.06 -9.12
N THR A 541 19.36 -17.26 -8.81
CA THR A 541 18.81 -18.46 -9.43
C THR A 541 17.33 -18.63 -9.06
N TYR A 542 16.64 -19.47 -9.81
CA TYR A 542 15.21 -19.76 -9.62
C TYR A 542 14.95 -21.23 -9.89
N ASP A 543 15.20 -22.06 -8.87
CA ASP A 543 15.19 -23.52 -8.99
C ASP A 543 13.92 -24.09 -8.35
N ASN A 544 13.41 -25.19 -8.91
CA ASN A 544 12.25 -25.90 -8.37
C ASN A 544 12.71 -27.12 -7.56
N ASP A 545 13.45 -26.87 -6.49
CA ASP A 545 13.89 -27.88 -5.52
C ASP A 545 14.04 -27.26 -4.13
N LEU A 546 14.33 -28.10 -3.13
CA LEU A 546 14.39 -27.71 -1.72
C LEU A 546 15.80 -27.91 -1.12
N GLU A 547 16.85 -28.01 -1.92
CA GLU A 547 18.20 -28.10 -1.40
C GLU A 547 18.62 -26.77 -0.74
N ALA A 548 18.93 -26.83 0.55
CA ALA A 548 19.26 -25.65 1.34
C ALA A 548 20.72 -25.20 1.21
N GLU A 549 21.61 -26.10 0.80
CA GLU A 549 23.03 -25.81 0.68
C GLU A 549 23.36 -25.05 -0.61
N PRO A 550 24.33 -24.12 -0.57
CA PRO A 550 24.82 -23.46 -1.77
C PRO A 550 25.41 -24.46 -2.79
N ARG A 551 25.16 -24.19 -4.09
CA ARG A 551 25.70 -25.02 -5.18
C ARG A 551 26.65 -24.21 -6.03
N HIS A 552 27.78 -24.79 -6.35
CA HIS A 552 28.76 -24.19 -7.27
C HIS A 552 28.14 -23.89 -8.67
N ALA A 553 27.27 -24.75 -9.16
CA ALA A 553 26.55 -24.53 -10.43
C ALA A 553 25.70 -23.25 -10.41
N SER A 554 25.02 -22.97 -9.29
CA SER A 554 24.24 -21.74 -9.10
C SER A 554 25.13 -20.51 -9.00
N THR A 555 26.31 -20.62 -8.40
CA THR A 555 27.34 -19.57 -8.38
C THR A 555 27.80 -19.23 -9.78
N LEU A 556 28.14 -20.25 -10.59
CA LEU A 556 28.52 -20.07 -12.00
C LEU A 556 27.41 -19.41 -12.81
N GLU A 557 26.16 -19.80 -12.61
CA GLU A 557 25.00 -19.19 -13.27
C GLU A 557 24.88 -17.70 -12.93
N ASN A 558 25.02 -17.32 -11.65
CA ASN A 558 25.03 -15.94 -11.23
C ASN A 558 26.19 -15.14 -11.84
N MET A 559 27.38 -15.74 -11.92
CA MET A 559 28.56 -15.13 -12.58
C MET A 559 28.35 -14.95 -14.08
N GLU A 560 27.70 -15.90 -14.76
CA GLU A 560 27.36 -15.75 -16.18
C GLU A 560 26.32 -14.64 -16.41
N ARG A 561 25.36 -14.46 -15.50
CA ARG A 561 24.44 -13.32 -15.55
C ARG A 561 25.17 -12.00 -15.34
N LEU A 562 26.11 -11.95 -14.40
CA LEU A 562 26.97 -10.78 -14.19
C LEU A 562 27.75 -10.42 -15.45
N LYS A 563 28.39 -11.39 -16.11
CA LYS A 563 29.15 -11.18 -17.35
C LYS A 563 28.28 -10.61 -18.48
N ARG A 564 27.02 -11.03 -18.57
CA ARG A 564 26.10 -10.46 -19.56
C ARG A 564 25.70 -9.02 -19.24
N LEU A 565 25.53 -8.71 -17.96
CA LEU A 565 25.16 -7.38 -17.50
C LEU A 565 26.29 -6.36 -17.62
N VAL A 566 27.52 -6.77 -17.29
CA VAL A 566 28.70 -5.89 -17.18
C VAL A 566 29.96 -6.60 -17.73
N PRO A 567 30.00 -6.87 -19.06
CA PRO A 567 31.03 -7.69 -19.67
C PRO A 567 32.46 -7.18 -19.44
N ASP A 568 32.64 -5.85 -19.40
CA ASP A 568 33.94 -5.23 -19.27
C ASP A 568 34.54 -5.36 -17.86
N TRP A 569 33.73 -5.58 -16.84
CA TRP A 569 34.16 -5.61 -15.43
C TRP A 569 34.13 -7.00 -14.81
N ALA A 570 33.37 -7.93 -15.38
CA ALA A 570 33.18 -9.25 -14.83
C ALA A 570 34.43 -10.14 -14.70
N PRO A 571 35.47 -10.02 -15.57
CA PRO A 571 36.65 -10.91 -15.49
C PRO A 571 37.40 -10.85 -14.19
N ASP A 572 37.40 -9.69 -13.51
CA ASP A 572 38.19 -9.44 -12.29
C ASP A 572 37.37 -9.69 -11.00
N LEU A 573 36.12 -10.07 -11.12
CA LEU A 573 35.19 -10.25 -9.99
C LEU A 573 35.11 -11.73 -9.59
N LEU A 574 35.51 -12.02 -8.34
CA LEU A 574 35.50 -13.37 -7.78
C LEU A 574 34.45 -13.53 -6.69
N PRO A 575 33.64 -14.62 -6.71
CA PRO A 575 32.67 -14.89 -5.67
C PRO A 575 33.33 -15.16 -4.31
N THR A 576 32.74 -14.64 -3.24
CA THR A 576 33.26 -14.78 -1.87
C THR A 576 32.31 -15.54 -0.96
N MET A 577 31.00 -15.41 -1.17
CA MET A 577 29.99 -16.07 -0.35
C MET A 577 28.72 -16.30 -1.16
N ASP A 578 28.09 -17.42 -0.91
CA ASP A 578 26.78 -17.75 -1.46
C ASP A 578 25.74 -17.88 -0.33
N ARG A 579 24.49 -17.55 -0.64
CA ARG A 579 23.37 -17.76 0.27
C ARG A 579 22.15 -18.28 -0.46
N VAL A 580 21.48 -19.25 0.14
CA VAL A 580 20.22 -19.83 -0.36
C VAL A 580 19.05 -19.29 0.47
N GLY A 581 17.96 -19.03 -0.21
CA GLY A 581 16.68 -18.69 0.40
C GLY A 581 15.50 -19.27 -0.40
N PHE A 582 14.38 -19.55 0.26
CA PHE A 582 13.21 -20.12 -0.38
C PHE A 582 12.12 -19.05 -0.53
N ARG A 583 11.62 -18.90 -1.76
CA ARG A 583 10.50 -18.02 -2.09
C ARG A 583 9.21 -18.80 -2.04
N SER A 584 8.30 -18.42 -1.16
CA SER A 584 6.94 -18.96 -1.12
C SER A 584 6.06 -18.23 -2.15
N VAL A 585 5.55 -18.93 -3.15
CA VAL A 585 4.87 -18.36 -4.30
C VAL A 585 3.51 -19.01 -4.48
N CYS A 586 2.44 -18.21 -4.56
CA CYS A 586 1.11 -18.68 -4.93
C CYS A 586 1.00 -18.91 -6.44
N ARG A 587 0.07 -19.76 -6.86
CA ARG A 587 -0.16 -20.11 -8.29
C ARG A 587 -0.32 -18.89 -9.20
N ASP A 588 -0.99 -17.83 -8.71
CA ASP A 588 -1.22 -16.57 -9.42
C ASP A 588 -0.12 -15.52 -9.19
N ARG A 589 0.91 -15.86 -8.44
CA ARG A 589 2.03 -15.00 -8.06
C ARG A 589 1.65 -13.73 -7.28
N MET A 590 0.43 -13.69 -6.72
CA MET A 590 -0.01 -12.65 -5.79
C MET A 590 0.13 -13.15 -4.34
N PRO A 591 0.37 -12.25 -3.35
CA PRO A 591 0.52 -12.67 -1.96
C PRO A 591 -0.81 -13.14 -1.36
N LEU A 592 -0.76 -13.78 -0.19
CA LEU A 592 -1.90 -14.16 0.64
C LEU A 592 -1.95 -13.23 1.85
N VAL A 593 -2.76 -12.19 1.77
CA VAL A 593 -2.87 -11.16 2.82
C VAL A 593 -4.34 -10.97 3.21
N GLY A 594 -4.61 -11.07 4.50
CA GLY A 594 -5.94 -10.87 5.05
C GLY A 594 -6.42 -12.03 5.92
N ALA A 595 -7.69 -12.01 6.27
CA ALA A 595 -8.28 -13.01 7.14
C ALA A 595 -8.37 -14.38 6.45
N LEU A 596 -7.91 -15.41 7.15
CA LEU A 596 -8.20 -16.82 6.85
C LEU A 596 -9.58 -17.21 7.41
N SER A 597 -9.88 -16.72 8.62
CA SER A 597 -11.17 -16.83 9.26
C SER A 597 -11.47 -15.50 9.97
N PRO A 598 -12.21 -14.57 9.33
CA PRO A 598 -12.45 -13.23 9.88
C PRO A 598 -13.15 -13.25 11.24
N GLU A 599 -14.14 -14.13 11.39
CA GLU A 599 -14.94 -14.27 12.62
C GLU A 599 -14.10 -14.81 13.77
N ASP A 600 -13.02 -15.54 13.43
CA ASP A 600 -12.15 -16.18 14.40
C ASP A 600 -10.90 -15.39 14.75
N GLY A 601 -10.59 -14.32 14.03
CA GLY A 601 -9.40 -13.50 14.25
C GLY A 601 -8.09 -14.15 13.79
N LEU A 602 -8.13 -15.04 12.78
CA LEU A 602 -6.98 -15.65 12.14
C LEU A 602 -6.65 -14.95 10.82
N TYR A 603 -5.41 -14.48 10.70
CA TYR A 603 -4.91 -13.76 9.53
C TYR A 603 -3.67 -14.41 8.93
N SER A 604 -3.43 -14.14 7.65
CA SER A 604 -2.22 -14.56 6.93
C SER A 604 -1.48 -13.40 6.31
N VAL A 605 -0.15 -13.50 6.29
CA VAL A 605 0.77 -12.64 5.55
C VAL A 605 1.83 -13.54 4.93
N MET A 606 1.47 -14.23 3.85
CA MET A 606 2.26 -15.32 3.24
C MET A 606 2.30 -15.22 1.72
N GLY A 607 3.00 -16.13 1.06
CA GLY A 607 3.05 -16.17 -0.40
C GLY A 607 3.75 -14.98 -1.06
N MET A 608 4.68 -14.34 -0.37
CA MET A 608 5.30 -13.07 -0.78
C MET A 608 6.24 -13.18 -2.00
N GLY A 609 6.58 -14.40 -2.40
CA GLY A 609 7.46 -14.65 -3.56
C GLY A 609 8.78 -13.90 -3.47
N SER A 610 9.16 -13.23 -4.57
CA SER A 610 10.37 -12.39 -4.64
C SER A 610 10.12 -10.92 -4.28
N ARG A 611 8.92 -10.55 -3.78
CA ARG A 611 8.50 -9.16 -3.56
C ARG A 611 8.15 -8.86 -2.10
N GLY A 612 8.58 -9.72 -1.17
CA GLY A 612 8.28 -9.58 0.24
C GLY A 612 8.69 -8.24 0.84
N LEU A 613 9.81 -7.65 0.41
CA LEU A 613 10.26 -6.33 0.87
C LEU A 613 9.26 -5.21 0.58
N ILE A 614 8.61 -5.25 -0.58
CA ILE A 614 7.64 -4.23 -0.97
C ILE A 614 6.27 -4.56 -0.38
N TRP A 615 5.80 -5.79 -0.51
CA TRP A 615 4.43 -6.14 -0.15
C TRP A 615 4.20 -6.19 1.37
N SER A 616 5.23 -6.46 2.18
CA SER A 616 5.07 -6.61 3.63
C SER A 616 4.62 -5.33 4.33
N SER A 617 5.10 -4.15 3.90
CA SER A 617 4.66 -2.87 4.46
C SER A 617 3.18 -2.63 4.19
N MET A 618 2.71 -2.89 2.96
CA MET A 618 1.30 -2.74 2.60
C MET A 618 0.42 -3.79 3.29
N ALA A 619 0.90 -5.03 3.43
CA ALA A 619 0.18 -6.07 4.14
C ALA A 619 -0.03 -5.71 5.62
N ALA A 620 0.99 -5.13 6.26
CA ALA A 620 0.90 -4.66 7.63
C ALA A 620 -0.12 -3.51 7.78
N GLU A 621 -0.12 -2.54 6.84
CA GLU A 621 -1.11 -1.47 6.84
C GLU A 621 -2.53 -1.99 6.64
N LEU A 622 -2.73 -2.90 5.70
CA LEU A 622 -4.06 -3.43 5.37
C LEU A 622 -4.67 -4.15 6.58
N ILE A 623 -3.94 -5.10 7.19
CA ILE A 623 -4.46 -5.84 8.34
C ILE A 623 -4.64 -4.92 9.54
N ALA A 624 -3.71 -4.00 9.79
CA ALA A 624 -3.83 -3.04 10.88
C ALA A 624 -5.05 -2.11 10.71
N ALA A 625 -5.34 -1.65 9.48
CA ALA A 625 -6.52 -0.85 9.16
C ALA A 625 -7.81 -1.66 9.34
N GLU A 626 -7.84 -2.92 8.89
CA GLU A 626 -8.98 -3.82 9.08
C GLU A 626 -9.27 -4.07 10.56
N LEU A 627 -8.25 -4.38 11.37
CA LEU A 627 -8.39 -4.59 12.81
C LEU A 627 -8.82 -3.34 13.57
N ALA A 628 -8.42 -2.17 13.12
CA ALA A 628 -8.80 -0.88 13.71
C ALA A 628 -10.15 -0.34 13.23
N GLY A 629 -10.72 -0.89 12.15
CA GLY A 629 -11.93 -0.35 11.52
C GLY A 629 -11.71 1.03 10.89
N THR A 630 -10.52 1.25 10.30
CA THR A 630 -10.15 2.51 9.62
C THR A 630 -10.18 2.35 8.10
N PRO A 631 -10.10 3.43 7.30
CA PRO A 631 -10.11 3.33 5.85
C PRO A 631 -9.04 2.37 5.35
N LEU A 632 -9.42 1.45 4.45
CA LEU A 632 -8.47 0.48 3.90
C LEU A 632 -7.53 1.17 2.90
N PRO A 633 -6.23 0.81 2.91
CA PRO A 633 -5.19 1.52 2.15
C PRO A 633 -5.13 1.15 0.68
N LEU A 634 -5.95 0.21 0.24
CA LEU A 634 -5.97 -0.34 -1.12
C LEU A 634 -7.38 -0.36 -1.70
N GLU A 635 -7.44 -0.40 -3.01
CA GLU A 635 -8.64 -0.63 -3.80
C GLU A 635 -9.25 -2.02 -3.50
N LYS A 636 -10.56 -2.11 -3.50
CA LYS A 636 -11.31 -3.36 -3.25
C LYS A 636 -10.90 -4.52 -4.15
N ASP A 637 -10.63 -4.26 -5.41
CA ASP A 637 -10.21 -5.28 -6.37
C ASP A 637 -8.81 -5.83 -6.03
N LEU A 638 -7.89 -4.98 -5.59
CA LEU A 638 -6.57 -5.38 -5.10
C LEU A 638 -6.67 -6.20 -3.82
N ILE A 639 -7.51 -5.77 -2.87
CA ILE A 639 -7.75 -6.53 -1.62
C ILE A 639 -8.29 -7.92 -1.95
N ARG A 640 -9.25 -8.03 -2.87
CA ARG A 640 -9.77 -9.33 -3.32
C ARG A 640 -8.71 -10.19 -3.98
N ALA A 641 -7.85 -9.57 -4.81
CA ALA A 641 -6.79 -10.28 -5.53
C ALA A 641 -5.70 -10.84 -4.59
N ILE A 642 -5.56 -10.34 -3.37
CA ILE A 642 -4.60 -10.85 -2.39
C ILE A 642 -5.25 -11.61 -1.23
N SER A 643 -6.59 -11.63 -1.16
CA SER A 643 -7.32 -12.35 -0.11
C SER A 643 -7.03 -13.85 -0.16
N PRO A 644 -6.82 -14.51 0.99
CA PRO A 644 -6.67 -15.97 1.06
C PRO A 644 -7.86 -16.73 0.48
N GLY A 645 -9.08 -16.22 0.66
CA GLY A 645 -10.33 -16.83 0.17
C GLY A 645 -10.52 -16.79 -1.36
N ARG A 646 -9.65 -16.11 -2.12
CA ARG A 646 -9.80 -15.98 -3.58
C ARG A 646 -9.75 -17.31 -4.35
N PHE A 647 -9.18 -18.35 -3.76
CA PHE A 647 -9.13 -19.68 -4.35
C PHE A 647 -10.35 -20.56 -3.99
N SER A 648 -11.07 -20.23 -2.92
CA SER A 648 -12.28 -20.96 -2.49
C SER A 648 -13.49 -20.65 -3.38
N ASP A 649 -13.58 -19.42 -3.90
CA ASP A 649 -14.69 -18.96 -4.77
C ASP A 649 -14.62 -19.49 -6.22
N SER A 650 -13.51 -20.11 -6.64
CA SER A 650 -13.26 -20.49 -8.03
C SER A 650 -13.87 -21.84 -8.46
N GLY A 651 -14.56 -22.56 -7.58
CA GLY A 651 -15.24 -23.83 -7.93
C GLY A 651 -14.32 -24.95 -8.42
N VAL A 652 -13.01 -24.76 -8.40
CA VAL A 652 -12.03 -25.75 -8.82
C VAL A 652 -11.69 -26.61 -7.60
N ARG A 653 -12.45 -27.70 -7.43
CA ARG A 653 -12.02 -28.79 -6.52
C ARG A 653 -10.65 -29.28 -7.00
N PRO A 654 -9.68 -29.56 -6.10
CA PRO A 654 -8.46 -30.23 -6.49
C PRO A 654 -8.85 -31.56 -7.17
N HIS A 655 -8.30 -31.84 -8.34
CA HIS A 655 -8.40 -33.16 -8.92
C HIS A 655 -7.81 -34.13 -7.90
N ALA A 656 -8.66 -34.93 -7.29
CA ALA A 656 -8.25 -36.13 -6.60
C ALA A 656 -7.54 -37.00 -7.64
N ASP A 657 -6.32 -37.41 -7.32
CA ASP A 657 -5.53 -38.33 -8.12
C ASP A 657 -6.37 -39.54 -8.51
N ALA A 658 -6.55 -39.69 -9.82
CA ALA A 658 -6.97 -40.96 -10.40
C ALA A 658 -5.77 -41.90 -10.38
N SER A 659 -5.53 -42.53 -9.23
CA SER A 659 -4.69 -43.74 -9.10
C SER A 659 -5.54 -44.86 -8.53
N SER A 660 -6.37 -45.47 -9.38
CA SER A 660 -6.82 -46.86 -9.24
C SER A 660 -7.72 -47.22 -10.43
N ALA A 661 -7.15 -47.71 -11.53
CA ALA A 661 -7.62 -48.81 -12.38
C ALA A 661 -6.50 -49.17 -13.39
#